data_3877732f86eb70d4c37a86412858e059
#
_entry.id   3877732f86eb70d4c37a86412858e059
#
_cell.length_a   1.000
_cell.length_b   1.000
_cell.length_c   1.000
_cell.angle_alpha   90.00
_cell.angle_beta   90.00
_cell.angle_gamma   90.00
#
_symmetry.space_group_name_H-M   'P 1'
#
loop_
_entity.id
_entity.type
_entity.pdbx_description
1 polymer ?
#
loop_
_entity_poly.entity_id
_entity_poly.type
_entity_poly.pdbx_seq_one_letter_code
_entity_poly.pdbx_strand_id
1 'polypeptide(L)'
;MQCRLCWIKPESAVTATSPTHVKLAPLAAGSALPIFLFRMSIRNLDSLFDPRSVAVIGASERPFSVGGTLWRNMHGSGFAGPVYPVNPKYKLLSGQPCYAHVDDLPEAPELAVICTPAATVVDLVRQLARRGTQAAVVISAGLTAEQKQAMLDAAKPTLLRVLGPNCVGLLAPHAKLNASFAHIPARPGELAFVSQSGALVTAMLDWAEARQIGFSHFVSLGEHADVDFGDMLDFLASDPRTRAILLYIESIEQARKFMSAARAAARNKPVIVVKAGRSEQGQKAAASHTGALAGADNVVDAAIGRAGMLRVDSLEELFLAAEILTRFKAPIGDRMTILTNGGGVGVMAADAAAAHGVPLVELSQPLIEDLDQVLPANWSRGNPVDIIGDAPAQRYVDALEGLARHPQDTGTLLFIHAPTAIVPSTDIARAMVPVIQPPKKRALPLISAWVGGPAVAEARELFMQAGIACYDMPEQAVAAIGMLQRYARNQAELSEAPPATQLHNGSTPDVASVRKLIQDVLASGRDMLTEPEAKAVCEAYHIPVVITRTVPADAEAAAAEAARIGFPVVIKILSEDISHKSDVGGVVLNLQDADDVRAAAHAMLGRVRKSFPDARIDGFTVQAMVKRKQAQELIIGASIDPTFGPVILFGQGGTAVEVMKDSAMALPPLNAPLARALIDRTRVARLLKGYRDVPPADIDAVVATLMAVSQLLADVPEVAELDINPLIVNHEGAIALDARVRVSSQLPAGAASFAIQPYPAALAETVEWRGQPLTLRPIRPEDEEHHRAFLESLDPEDIRMRLFYSRRTMERSELARLVQIDYTREMAFIATVPDDGGQEKTLGVARALADPDNFGAEFGIIIRPELKGSGLGRILMDKLIRYQRGIGTQQLTAVVLTENRRMRKLAEALGFRETETPNDETTLQLLLELQQPARQP
;
A
#
# COMPACT_ATOMS: atom_id res chain seq x y z
N MET A 1 14.57 0.64 8.82
CA MET A 1 13.30 0.25 9.46
C MET A 1 13.65 -0.64 10.63
N GLN A 2 13.57 -0.07 11.82
CA GLN A 2 13.95 -0.80 13.02
C GLN A 2 13.01 -1.98 13.20
N CYS A 3 13.56 -3.17 13.36
CA CYS A 3 12.91 -4.23 14.09
C CYS A 3 12.85 -3.85 15.59
N ARG A 4 12.51 -2.64 15.85
CA ARG A 4 11.92 -2.25 17.10
C ARG A 4 10.44 -2.49 16.95
N LEU A 5 10.00 -3.56 17.53
CA LEU A 5 8.71 -3.64 18.16
C LEU A 5 8.65 -2.47 19.15
N CYS A 6 8.49 -1.23 18.64
CA CYS A 6 8.32 -0.04 19.46
C CYS A 6 6.91 -0.07 20.02
N TRP A 7 6.82 -0.46 21.24
CA TRP A 7 5.66 -0.48 22.08
C TRP A 7 5.55 0.87 22.80
N ILE A 8 4.50 1.59 22.52
CA ILE A 8 4.11 2.77 23.28
C ILE A 8 3.02 2.33 24.25
N LYS A 9 3.27 2.54 25.54
CA LYS A 9 2.34 2.26 26.64
C LYS A 9 1.01 3.00 26.46
N PRO A 10 -0.10 2.37 26.79
CA PRO A 10 -1.24 3.07 27.37
C PRO A 10 -1.45 2.68 28.83
N GLU A 11 -1.71 3.67 29.67
CA GLU A 11 -2.18 3.45 31.03
C GLU A 11 -3.69 3.14 31.08
N SER A 12 -3.99 2.22 32.01
CA SER A 12 -5.25 1.93 32.69
C SER A 12 -6.42 1.29 31.94
N ALA A 13 -6.85 0.20 32.56
CA ALA A 13 -7.94 -0.70 32.25
C ALA A 13 -9.34 -0.10 32.40
N VAL A 14 -10.28 -0.57 31.57
CA VAL A 14 -11.64 -0.95 31.98
C VAL A 14 -12.18 -2.00 30.99
N THR A 15 -12.76 -3.03 31.56
CA THR A 15 -13.45 -4.18 30.97
C THR A 15 -14.75 -3.79 30.24
N ALA A 16 -14.99 -4.35 29.05
CA ALA A 16 -16.29 -4.93 28.65
C ALA A 16 -16.30 -5.34 27.16
N THR A 17 -17.03 -6.34 26.87
CA THR A 17 -17.23 -7.22 25.72
C THR A 17 -17.79 -6.58 24.43
N SER A 18 -17.26 -7.06 23.26
CA SER A 18 -17.84 -7.10 21.89
C SER A 18 -18.03 -5.81 21.09
N PRO A 19 -18.13 -5.87 19.72
CA PRO A 19 -17.20 -6.39 18.74
C PRO A 19 -16.54 -5.30 17.85
N THR A 20 -15.48 -5.67 17.16
CA THR A 20 -14.81 -5.03 16.00
C THR A 20 -14.88 -3.50 15.84
N HIS A 21 -13.99 -2.80 16.52
CA HIS A 21 -13.59 -1.44 16.18
C HIS A 21 -12.07 -1.35 16.13
N VAL A 22 -11.54 -0.97 14.99
CA VAL A 22 -10.12 -0.60 14.82
C VAL A 22 -9.85 0.63 15.70
N LYS A 23 -9.17 0.43 16.84
CA LYS A 23 -8.70 1.53 17.69
C LYS A 23 -7.40 2.08 17.12
N LEU A 24 -7.41 3.30 16.63
CA LEU A 24 -6.20 4.13 16.54
C LEU A 24 -5.75 4.48 17.97
N ALA A 25 -4.59 3.97 18.40
CA ALA A 25 -4.07 4.20 19.74
C ALA A 25 -3.56 5.65 19.89
N PRO A 26 -3.86 6.34 21.01
CA PRO A 26 -3.35 7.68 21.26
C PRO A 26 -1.88 7.66 21.68
N LEU A 27 -1.08 8.52 21.08
CA LEU A 27 0.29 8.85 21.50
C LEU A 27 0.24 9.71 22.78
N ALA A 28 0.64 9.15 23.90
CA ALA A 28 0.84 9.92 25.14
C ALA A 28 2.19 10.62 25.11
N ALA A 29 2.19 11.94 25.30
CA ALA A 29 3.39 12.72 25.53
C ALA A 29 3.90 12.49 26.97
N GLY A 30 5.20 12.20 27.13
CA GLY A 30 5.90 12.33 28.38
C GLY A 30 6.58 11.08 28.95
N SER A 31 7.78 10.83 28.48
CA SER A 31 9.01 10.45 29.19
C SER A 31 9.99 9.91 28.12
N ALA A 32 11.00 10.71 27.82
CA ALA A 32 12.10 10.31 26.96
C ALA A 32 12.93 9.25 27.69
N LEU A 33 12.69 7.99 27.38
CA LEU A 33 13.71 6.95 27.53
C LEU A 33 14.70 7.12 26.38
N PRO A 34 15.99 6.91 26.58
CA PRO A 34 16.98 7.07 25.52
C PRO A 34 16.65 6.10 24.40
N ILE A 35 16.21 6.66 23.29
CA ILE A 35 15.99 5.94 22.04
C ILE A 35 17.40 5.60 21.54
N PHE A 36 17.85 4.38 21.80
CA PHE A 36 19.00 3.82 21.11
C PHE A 36 18.61 3.63 19.64
N LEU A 37 18.92 4.64 18.86
CA LEU A 37 18.80 4.67 17.40
C LEU A 37 19.84 3.71 16.81
N PHE A 38 19.48 2.45 16.62
CA PHE A 38 20.17 1.64 15.62
C PHE A 38 19.72 2.13 14.23
N ARG A 39 20.60 2.94 13.61
CA ARG A 39 20.44 3.50 12.27
C ARG A 39 20.89 2.47 11.23
N MET A 40 20.14 1.35 11.05
CA MET A 40 20.60 0.29 10.17
C MET A 40 19.84 0.17 8.85
N SER A 41 18.71 0.86 8.68
CA SER A 41 17.86 0.56 7.53
C SER A 41 17.97 1.49 6.33
N ILE A 42 18.54 2.71 6.50
CA ILE A 42 18.64 3.70 5.42
C ILE A 42 20.01 4.38 5.54
N ARG A 43 21.04 3.65 5.14
CA ARG A 43 22.41 4.07 5.31
C ARG A 43 22.70 5.38 4.58
N ASN A 44 23.37 6.30 5.29
CA ASN A 44 23.81 7.60 4.80
C ASN A 44 22.70 8.59 4.37
N LEU A 45 21.37 8.22 4.48
CA LEU A 45 20.31 9.19 4.22
C LEU A 45 20.21 10.27 5.29
N ASP A 46 20.61 9.97 6.52
CA ASP A 46 20.71 10.98 7.57
C ASP A 46 21.61 12.14 7.16
N SER A 47 22.69 11.86 6.40
CA SER A 47 23.62 12.87 5.91
C SER A 47 23.03 13.80 4.85
N LEU A 48 21.87 13.47 4.27
CA LEU A 48 21.10 14.42 3.46
C LEU A 48 20.40 15.48 4.32
N PHE A 49 19.92 15.11 5.53
CA PHE A 49 18.97 15.94 6.29
C PHE A 49 19.54 16.52 7.59
N ASP A 50 20.60 15.91 8.13
CA ASP A 50 21.27 16.34 9.35
C ASP A 50 22.80 16.16 9.25
N PRO A 51 23.44 16.71 8.18
CA PRO A 51 24.87 16.59 7.97
C PRO A 51 25.65 17.43 8.98
N ARG A 52 26.88 17.02 9.31
CA ARG A 52 27.80 17.82 10.15
C ARG A 52 28.53 18.88 9.36
N SER A 53 28.74 18.67 8.05
CA SER A 53 29.41 19.61 7.15
C SER A 53 28.84 19.56 5.74
N VAL A 54 28.85 20.69 5.03
CA VAL A 54 28.28 20.79 3.68
C VAL A 54 29.28 21.43 2.73
N ALA A 55 29.45 20.86 1.53
CA ALA A 55 30.16 21.52 0.42
C ALA A 55 29.19 21.97 -0.67
N VAL A 56 29.30 23.22 -1.13
CA VAL A 56 28.54 23.74 -2.26
C VAL A 56 29.45 23.84 -3.48
N ILE A 57 29.32 22.89 -4.41
CA ILE A 57 30.19 22.77 -5.59
C ILE A 57 29.55 23.52 -6.75
N GLY A 58 30.19 24.58 -7.21
CA GLY A 58 29.65 25.56 -8.15
C GLY A 58 29.08 26.80 -7.48
N ALA A 59 29.39 26.98 -6.18
CA ALA A 59 29.03 28.20 -5.43
C ALA A 59 29.46 29.47 -6.16
N SER A 60 28.66 30.53 -6.13
CA SER A 60 28.88 31.75 -6.91
C SER A 60 28.28 32.97 -6.22
N GLU A 61 28.81 34.17 -6.49
CA GLU A 61 28.16 35.44 -6.14
C GLU A 61 27.31 36.02 -7.28
N ARG A 62 27.27 35.34 -8.44
CA ARG A 62 26.51 35.82 -9.58
C ARG A 62 25.00 35.86 -9.24
N PRO A 63 24.34 37.00 -9.30
CA PRO A 63 22.89 37.13 -9.09
C PRO A 63 22.12 36.25 -10.06
N PHE A 64 20.98 35.73 -9.61
CA PHE A 64 20.03 34.90 -10.41
C PHE A 64 20.65 33.65 -11.05
N SER A 65 21.75 33.16 -10.53
CA SER A 65 22.33 31.87 -10.88
C SER A 65 21.98 30.82 -9.86
N VAL A 66 21.84 29.54 -10.28
CA VAL A 66 21.57 28.42 -9.38
C VAL A 66 22.60 28.36 -8.27
N GLY A 67 23.90 28.37 -8.60
CA GLY A 67 24.98 28.34 -7.61
C GLY A 67 25.01 29.55 -6.69
N GLY A 68 24.59 30.74 -7.16
CA GLY A 68 24.51 31.96 -6.33
C GLY A 68 23.31 31.93 -5.39
N THR A 69 22.18 31.42 -5.82
CA THR A 69 21.00 31.27 -4.97
C THR A 69 21.22 30.19 -3.90
N LEU A 70 21.77 29.04 -4.29
CA LEU A 70 22.08 27.95 -3.39
C LEU A 70 23.10 28.33 -2.33
N TRP A 71 24.19 29.03 -2.74
CA TRP A 71 25.19 29.54 -1.79
C TRP A 71 24.55 30.50 -0.78
N ARG A 72 23.74 31.45 -1.24
CA ARG A 72 23.04 32.41 -0.38
C ARG A 72 22.08 31.70 0.58
N ASN A 73 21.32 30.73 0.10
CA ASN A 73 20.37 29.96 0.89
C ASN A 73 21.09 29.16 1.99
N MET A 74 22.17 28.46 1.65
CA MET A 74 22.98 27.71 2.62
C MET A 74 23.67 28.63 3.63
N HIS A 75 24.34 29.67 3.15
CA HIS A 75 25.06 30.61 4.01
C HIS A 75 24.13 31.40 4.95
N GLY A 76 22.92 31.74 4.48
CA GLY A 76 21.92 32.49 5.23
C GLY A 76 20.97 31.63 6.09
N SER A 77 21.00 30.31 6.02
CA SER A 77 20.06 29.43 6.71
C SER A 77 20.27 29.33 8.23
N GLY A 78 21.47 29.69 8.71
CA GLY A 78 21.85 29.50 10.10
C GLY A 78 22.27 28.06 10.45
N PHE A 79 22.62 27.27 9.44
CA PHE A 79 23.18 25.93 9.62
C PHE A 79 24.42 25.99 10.57
N ALA A 80 24.48 25.06 11.51
CA ALA A 80 25.48 25.12 12.58
C ALA A 80 26.87 24.61 12.18
N GLY A 81 26.93 23.74 11.17
CA GLY A 81 28.18 23.14 10.68
C GLY A 81 28.93 24.03 9.67
N PRO A 82 30.17 23.66 9.32
CA PRO A 82 30.91 24.34 8.28
C PRO A 82 30.27 24.17 6.90
N VAL A 83 30.26 25.27 6.13
CA VAL A 83 29.80 25.29 4.73
C VAL A 83 30.95 25.70 3.83
N TYR A 84 31.42 24.80 2.97
CA TYR A 84 32.57 24.99 2.11
C TYR A 84 32.15 25.34 0.67
N PRO A 85 32.45 26.58 0.19
CA PRO A 85 32.25 26.92 -1.22
C PRO A 85 33.37 26.32 -2.07
N VAL A 86 33.01 25.66 -3.17
CA VAL A 86 33.95 25.08 -4.16
C VAL A 86 33.70 25.70 -5.52
N ASN A 87 34.65 26.49 -6.03
CA ASN A 87 34.61 27.03 -7.37
C ASN A 87 36.01 27.58 -7.79
N PRO A 88 36.64 27.10 -8.85
CA PRO A 88 37.97 27.52 -9.27
C PRO A 88 38.05 28.98 -9.72
N LYS A 89 36.93 29.68 -9.89
CA LYS A 89 36.91 31.09 -10.29
C LYS A 89 37.04 32.07 -9.16
N TYR A 90 36.93 31.63 -7.90
CA TYR A 90 36.96 32.51 -6.72
C TYR A 90 38.03 32.05 -5.72
N LYS A 91 38.72 32.99 -5.10
CA LYS A 91 39.58 32.73 -3.93
C LYS A 91 38.82 32.95 -2.60
N LEU A 92 37.90 33.88 -2.64
CA LEU A 92 37.01 34.22 -1.53
C LEU A 92 35.57 34.28 -2.07
N LEU A 93 34.60 33.83 -1.30
CA LEU A 93 33.19 33.95 -1.58
C LEU A 93 32.45 34.39 -0.32
N SER A 94 31.75 35.51 -0.36
CA SER A 94 31.11 36.12 0.82
C SER A 94 32.04 36.23 2.04
N GLY A 95 33.31 36.56 1.79
CA GLY A 95 34.33 36.72 2.82
C GLY A 95 34.94 35.41 3.37
N GLN A 96 34.53 34.24 2.87
CA GLN A 96 35.08 32.94 3.26
C GLN A 96 36.05 32.40 2.20
N PRO A 97 37.05 31.58 2.56
CA PRO A 97 37.90 30.87 1.62
C PRO A 97 37.08 30.02 0.67
N CYS A 98 37.29 30.16 -0.66
CA CYS A 98 36.69 29.34 -1.68
C CYS A 98 37.75 28.39 -2.26
N TYR A 99 37.46 27.12 -2.26
CA TYR A 99 38.35 26.05 -2.72
C TYR A 99 38.21 25.82 -4.22
N ALA A 100 39.33 25.58 -4.90
CA ALA A 100 39.32 25.39 -6.34
C ALA A 100 38.77 24.01 -6.70
N HIS A 101 39.11 22.99 -5.92
CA HIS A 101 38.72 21.59 -6.15
C HIS A 101 38.20 20.94 -4.87
N VAL A 102 37.45 19.84 -5.02
CA VAL A 102 36.97 19.04 -3.90
C VAL A 102 38.12 18.50 -3.03
N ASP A 103 39.25 18.17 -3.67
CA ASP A 103 40.43 17.64 -2.98
C ASP A 103 41.15 18.68 -2.10
N ASP A 104 40.91 19.97 -2.32
CA ASP A 104 41.47 21.06 -1.52
C ASP A 104 40.70 21.30 -0.20
N LEU A 105 39.56 20.68 0.00
CA LEU A 105 38.75 20.85 1.20
C LEU A 105 39.50 20.35 2.45
N PRO A 106 39.36 21.03 3.63
CA PRO A 106 40.05 20.64 4.86
C PRO A 106 39.61 19.27 5.39
N GLU A 107 38.39 18.85 5.10
CA GLU A 107 37.82 17.56 5.47
C GLU A 107 36.91 17.02 4.36
N ALA A 108 36.53 15.75 4.45
CA ALA A 108 35.48 15.20 3.60
C ALA A 108 34.14 15.81 4.01
N PRO A 109 33.42 16.55 3.14
CA PRO A 109 32.09 17.03 3.48
C PRO A 109 31.13 15.85 3.62
N GLU A 110 30.29 15.86 4.65
CA GLU A 110 29.30 14.81 4.84
C GLU A 110 28.20 14.90 3.78
N LEU A 111 27.81 16.13 3.41
CA LEU A 111 26.90 16.42 2.30
C LEU A 111 27.59 17.29 1.25
N ALA A 112 27.46 16.92 -0.03
CA ALA A 112 27.88 17.75 -1.15
C ALA A 112 26.67 18.18 -1.99
N VAL A 113 26.58 19.47 -2.36
CA VAL A 113 25.54 19.98 -3.27
C VAL A 113 26.18 20.40 -4.57
N ILE A 114 25.85 19.71 -5.67
CA ILE A 114 26.48 19.87 -6.98
C ILE A 114 25.56 20.68 -7.91
N CYS A 115 26.01 21.88 -8.31
CA CYS A 115 25.31 22.75 -9.23
C CYS A 115 26.20 23.19 -10.41
N THR A 116 27.05 22.28 -10.88
CA THR A 116 27.95 22.46 -12.02
C THR A 116 27.37 21.85 -13.32
N PRO A 117 27.92 22.09 -14.51
CA PRO A 117 27.43 21.49 -15.74
C PRO A 117 27.44 19.95 -15.70
N ALA A 118 26.45 19.31 -16.35
CA ALA A 118 26.26 17.86 -16.37
C ALA A 118 27.54 17.05 -16.66
N ALA A 119 28.37 17.52 -17.58
CA ALA A 119 29.63 16.86 -17.96
C ALA A 119 30.64 16.69 -16.80
N THR A 120 30.50 17.45 -15.71
CA THR A 120 31.43 17.39 -14.57
C THR A 120 30.93 16.51 -13.42
N VAL A 121 29.64 16.12 -13.43
CA VAL A 121 28.99 15.46 -12.29
C VAL A 121 29.63 14.12 -11.97
N VAL A 122 29.87 13.27 -12.96
CA VAL A 122 30.41 11.92 -12.75
C VAL A 122 31.79 11.96 -12.06
N ASP A 123 32.67 12.87 -12.50
CA ASP A 123 33.99 12.99 -11.90
C ASP A 123 33.96 13.58 -10.50
N LEU A 124 33.06 14.54 -10.24
CA LEU A 124 32.86 15.11 -8.90
C LEU A 124 32.32 14.05 -7.93
N VAL A 125 31.32 13.25 -8.33
CA VAL A 125 30.79 12.15 -7.51
C VAL A 125 31.90 11.14 -7.21
N ARG A 126 32.75 10.79 -8.19
CA ARG A 126 33.91 9.89 -7.97
C ARG A 126 34.93 10.45 -6.99
N GLN A 127 35.23 11.75 -7.06
CA GLN A 127 36.13 12.44 -6.12
C GLN A 127 35.55 12.44 -4.71
N LEU A 128 34.27 12.82 -4.57
CA LEU A 128 33.55 12.85 -3.29
C LEU A 128 33.49 11.45 -2.63
N ALA A 129 33.16 10.42 -3.41
CA ALA A 129 33.15 9.03 -2.95
C ALA A 129 34.51 8.60 -2.40
N ARG A 130 35.63 8.89 -3.11
CA ARG A 130 36.97 8.58 -2.63
C ARG A 130 37.36 9.29 -1.34
N ARG A 131 36.82 10.51 -1.12
CA ARG A 131 37.07 11.28 0.11
C ARG A 131 36.25 10.81 1.30
N GLY A 132 35.19 9.98 1.06
CA GLY A 132 34.32 9.49 2.11
C GLY A 132 33.06 10.34 2.35
N THR A 133 32.69 11.20 1.39
CA THR A 133 31.40 11.91 1.40
C THR A 133 30.25 10.89 1.41
N GLN A 134 29.26 11.11 2.27
CA GLN A 134 28.18 10.15 2.49
C GLN A 134 26.94 10.43 1.64
N ALA A 135 26.68 11.72 1.33
CA ALA A 135 25.51 12.11 0.55
C ALA A 135 25.83 13.24 -0.43
N ALA A 136 25.13 13.24 -1.56
CA ALA A 136 25.20 14.30 -2.56
C ALA A 136 23.81 14.69 -3.07
N VAL A 137 23.58 15.99 -3.27
CA VAL A 137 22.44 16.55 -3.97
C VAL A 137 22.90 17.02 -5.35
N VAL A 138 22.40 16.44 -6.43
CA VAL A 138 22.78 16.79 -7.79
C VAL A 138 21.68 17.65 -8.41
N ILE A 139 21.88 18.97 -8.39
CA ILE A 139 20.97 19.97 -8.97
C ILE A 139 21.03 19.95 -10.50
N SER A 140 22.19 19.59 -11.04
CA SER A 140 22.48 19.61 -12.48
C SER A 140 21.47 18.81 -13.29
N ALA A 141 20.92 19.44 -14.33
CA ALA A 141 20.03 18.81 -15.29
C ALA A 141 20.78 18.40 -16.57
N GLY A 142 20.18 17.52 -17.39
CA GLY A 142 20.68 17.15 -18.71
C GLY A 142 21.77 16.08 -18.70
N LEU A 143 21.87 15.25 -17.68
CA LEU A 143 22.69 14.04 -17.71
C LEU A 143 22.11 13.02 -18.70
N THR A 144 22.93 12.42 -19.54
CA THR A 144 22.52 11.30 -20.39
C THR A 144 22.31 10.03 -19.55
N ALA A 145 21.68 9.01 -20.11
CA ALA A 145 21.50 7.73 -19.43
C ALA A 145 22.85 7.10 -19.03
N GLU A 146 23.85 7.18 -19.91
CA GLU A 146 25.21 6.69 -19.65
C GLU A 146 25.88 7.47 -18.50
N GLN A 147 25.69 8.79 -18.47
CA GLN A 147 26.25 9.63 -17.40
C GLN A 147 25.56 9.34 -16.06
N LYS A 148 24.25 9.13 -16.06
CA LYS A 148 23.51 8.72 -14.82
C LYS A 148 24.03 7.37 -14.31
N GLN A 149 24.17 6.39 -15.18
CA GLN A 149 24.71 5.08 -14.79
C GLN A 149 26.15 5.20 -14.26
N ALA A 150 27.01 5.94 -14.95
CA ALA A 150 28.40 6.16 -14.51
C ALA A 150 28.48 6.89 -13.16
N MET A 151 27.56 7.81 -12.88
CA MET A 151 27.42 8.48 -11.58
C MET A 151 27.05 7.48 -10.47
N LEU A 152 26.07 6.61 -10.72
CA LEU A 152 25.67 5.57 -9.77
C LEU A 152 26.82 4.57 -9.51
N ASP A 153 27.50 4.13 -10.56
CA ASP A 153 28.65 3.22 -10.45
C ASP A 153 29.79 3.84 -9.66
N ALA A 154 30.00 5.17 -9.76
CA ALA A 154 30.99 5.89 -8.95
C ALA A 154 30.58 6.04 -7.47
N ALA A 155 29.30 6.19 -7.18
CA ALA A 155 28.76 6.35 -5.84
C ALA A 155 28.66 5.04 -5.05
N LYS A 156 28.28 3.95 -5.73
CA LYS A 156 27.94 2.64 -5.14
C LYS A 156 29.01 2.02 -4.23
N PRO A 157 30.33 2.02 -4.58
CA PRO A 157 31.34 1.35 -3.77
C PRO A 157 31.50 1.90 -2.35
N THR A 158 31.20 3.18 -2.14
CA THR A 158 31.30 3.86 -0.85
C THR A 158 29.94 4.17 -0.22
N LEU A 159 28.87 3.75 -0.87
CA LEU A 159 27.47 4.05 -0.48
C LEU A 159 27.20 5.56 -0.36
N LEU A 160 27.83 6.37 -1.23
CA LEU A 160 27.46 7.75 -1.38
C LEU A 160 26.05 7.84 -1.94
N ARG A 161 25.11 8.38 -1.19
CA ARG A 161 23.70 8.49 -1.61
C ARG A 161 23.49 9.74 -2.44
N VAL A 162 22.78 9.60 -3.55
CA VAL A 162 22.58 10.69 -4.51
C VAL A 162 21.11 11.06 -4.62
N LEU A 163 20.77 12.29 -4.22
CA LEU A 163 19.46 12.91 -4.49
C LEU A 163 19.50 13.64 -5.83
N GLY A 164 18.55 13.41 -6.70
CA GLY A 164 18.51 13.94 -8.06
C GLY A 164 18.95 12.89 -9.09
N PRO A 165 19.51 13.30 -10.24
CA PRO A 165 19.79 14.67 -10.74
C PRO A 165 18.53 15.46 -11.10
N ASN A 166 18.72 16.68 -11.63
CA ASN A 166 17.62 17.54 -12.09
C ASN A 166 16.58 17.83 -11.00
N CYS A 167 17.02 18.23 -9.82
CA CYS A 167 16.17 18.55 -8.68
C CYS A 167 16.38 19.99 -8.19
N VAL A 168 15.45 20.51 -7.40
CA VAL A 168 15.59 21.82 -6.73
C VAL A 168 16.49 21.72 -5.50
N GLY A 169 16.64 20.53 -4.96
CA GLY A 169 17.36 20.27 -3.71
C GLY A 169 16.43 19.91 -2.56
N LEU A 170 16.88 20.15 -1.35
CA LEU A 170 16.15 19.81 -0.14
C LEU A 170 16.23 20.92 0.93
N LEU A 171 15.21 20.94 1.80
CA LEU A 171 15.17 21.77 2.99
C LEU A 171 14.86 20.87 4.21
N ALA A 172 15.67 21.01 5.27
CA ALA A 172 15.43 20.41 6.57
C ALA A 172 15.41 21.51 7.65
N PRO A 173 14.25 22.14 7.90
CA PRO A 173 14.15 23.34 8.72
C PRO A 173 14.63 23.14 10.16
N HIS A 174 14.47 21.95 10.74
CA HIS A 174 14.94 21.64 12.09
C HIS A 174 16.47 21.63 12.21
N ALA A 175 17.18 21.24 11.14
CA ALA A 175 18.63 21.34 11.03
C ALA A 175 19.10 22.71 10.51
N LYS A 176 18.16 23.62 10.23
CA LYS A 176 18.41 24.90 9.54
C LYS A 176 19.16 24.72 8.21
N LEU A 177 18.92 23.60 7.55
CA LEU A 177 19.54 23.24 6.28
C LEU A 177 18.66 23.69 5.12
N ASN A 178 19.20 24.54 4.23
CA ASN A 178 18.55 24.91 2.98
C ASN A 178 19.49 24.62 1.78
N ALA A 179 19.63 23.36 1.46
CA ALA A 179 20.42 22.84 0.34
C ALA A 179 19.60 22.87 -0.98
N SER A 180 18.98 24.03 -1.27
CA SER A 180 18.11 24.22 -2.43
C SER A 180 18.31 25.58 -3.09
N PHE A 181 17.84 25.73 -4.34
CA PHE A 181 17.72 27.03 -4.98
C PHE A 181 16.28 27.58 -4.92
N ALA A 182 15.49 27.17 -3.92
CA ALA A 182 14.17 27.73 -3.65
C ALA A 182 14.26 29.24 -3.32
N HIS A 183 13.20 29.98 -3.62
CA HIS A 183 13.16 31.45 -3.45
C HIS A 183 12.85 31.87 -2.01
N ILE A 184 12.26 30.97 -1.18
CA ILE A 184 11.98 31.18 0.25
C ILE A 184 12.39 29.93 1.05
N PRO A 185 12.67 30.03 2.35
CA PRO A 185 12.87 28.89 3.23
C PRO A 185 11.55 28.21 3.57
N ALA A 186 11.61 26.97 4.05
CA ALA A 186 10.47 26.28 4.66
C ALA A 186 10.38 26.59 6.16
N ARG A 187 9.14 26.76 6.67
CA ARG A 187 8.91 26.85 8.12
C ARG A 187 9.12 25.50 8.80
N PRO A 188 9.68 25.45 10.01
CA PRO A 188 9.68 24.23 10.82
C PRO A 188 8.25 23.75 11.14
N GLY A 189 8.04 22.45 11.02
CA GLY A 189 6.75 21.80 11.28
C GLY A 189 6.86 20.28 11.22
N GLU A 190 5.75 19.60 11.09
CA GLU A 190 5.64 18.15 11.23
C GLU A 190 5.25 17.42 9.92
N LEU A 191 5.13 18.11 8.79
CA LEU A 191 4.80 17.52 7.49
C LEU A 191 6.07 17.28 6.67
N ALA A 192 6.21 16.11 6.07
CA ALA A 192 7.21 15.86 5.05
C ALA A 192 6.57 15.98 3.67
N PHE A 193 7.16 16.77 2.77
CA PHE A 193 6.71 16.89 1.38
C PHE A 193 7.81 16.39 0.45
N VAL A 194 7.49 15.40 -0.38
CA VAL A 194 8.41 14.78 -1.33
C VAL A 194 7.80 14.83 -2.73
N SER A 195 8.49 15.45 -3.68
CA SER A 195 7.99 15.72 -5.02
C SER A 195 9.00 15.37 -6.11
N GLN A 196 8.53 14.74 -7.19
CA GLN A 196 9.33 14.60 -8.42
C GLN A 196 9.45 15.93 -9.17
N SER A 197 8.44 16.81 -9.09
CA SER A 197 8.40 18.07 -9.82
C SER A 197 9.10 19.19 -9.06
N GLY A 198 10.16 19.73 -9.66
CA GLY A 198 10.90 20.88 -9.10
C GLY A 198 10.09 22.19 -9.05
N ALA A 199 9.36 22.50 -10.14
CA ALA A 199 8.53 23.71 -10.19
C ALA A 199 7.41 23.68 -9.14
N LEU A 200 6.84 22.50 -8.89
CA LEU A 200 5.81 22.34 -7.88
C LEU A 200 6.35 22.56 -6.46
N VAL A 201 7.58 22.13 -6.19
CA VAL A 201 8.25 22.33 -4.90
C VAL A 201 8.27 23.81 -4.53
N THR A 202 8.70 24.68 -5.44
CA THR A 202 8.79 26.12 -5.16
C THR A 202 7.42 26.78 -5.01
N ALA A 203 6.45 26.40 -5.83
CA ALA A 203 5.07 26.91 -5.71
C ALA A 203 4.40 26.48 -4.40
N MET A 204 4.67 25.26 -3.94
CA MET A 204 4.11 24.76 -2.67
C MET A 204 4.72 25.42 -1.44
N LEU A 205 5.99 25.79 -1.48
CA LEU A 205 6.61 26.59 -0.40
C LEU A 205 5.90 27.92 -0.22
N ASP A 206 5.67 28.63 -1.30
CA ASP A 206 5.01 29.94 -1.30
C ASP A 206 3.55 29.84 -0.81
N TRP A 207 2.82 28.84 -1.29
CA TRP A 207 1.46 28.57 -0.87
C TRP A 207 1.36 28.18 0.62
N ALA A 208 2.31 27.37 1.12
CA ALA A 208 2.36 26.94 2.51
C ALA A 208 2.74 28.07 3.46
N GLU A 209 3.66 28.98 3.05
CA GLU A 209 4.06 30.15 3.82
C GLU A 209 2.86 31.06 4.10
N ALA A 210 2.03 31.31 3.07
CA ALA A 210 0.81 32.12 3.20
C ALA A 210 -0.21 31.53 4.20
N ARG A 211 -0.16 30.20 4.44
CA ARG A 211 -1.06 29.44 5.34
C ARG A 211 -0.40 29.02 6.65
N GLN A 212 0.82 29.48 6.90
CA GLN A 212 1.59 29.16 8.10
C GLN A 212 1.81 27.64 8.29
N ILE A 213 1.87 26.86 7.19
CA ILE A 213 2.14 25.43 7.19
C ILE A 213 3.63 25.19 7.27
N GLY A 214 4.06 24.39 8.25
CA GLY A 214 5.46 24.04 8.48
C GLY A 214 5.80 22.61 8.09
N PHE A 215 7.07 22.39 7.79
CA PHE A 215 7.60 21.11 7.33
C PHE A 215 8.71 20.57 8.23
N SER A 216 8.76 19.24 8.35
CA SER A 216 9.91 18.52 8.88
C SER A 216 10.99 18.40 7.79
N HIS A 217 10.57 18.01 6.60
CA HIS A 217 11.40 17.83 5.41
C HIS A 217 10.65 18.32 4.18
N PHE A 218 11.40 18.94 3.25
CA PHE A 218 10.85 19.39 1.98
C PHE A 218 11.84 19.02 0.86
N VAL A 219 11.47 18.07 -0.01
CA VAL A 219 12.40 17.34 -0.86
C VAL A 219 11.96 17.36 -2.32
N SER A 220 12.87 17.73 -3.22
CA SER A 220 12.74 17.54 -4.66
C SER A 220 13.57 16.35 -5.10
N LEU A 221 12.91 15.26 -5.55
CA LEU A 221 13.61 14.07 -6.02
C LEU A 221 14.23 14.23 -7.41
N GLY A 222 13.65 15.09 -8.26
CA GLY A 222 14.06 15.20 -9.66
C GLY A 222 13.90 13.86 -10.40
N GLU A 223 14.97 13.44 -11.10
CA GLU A 223 14.99 12.17 -11.85
C GLU A 223 15.25 10.93 -10.97
N HIS A 224 15.36 11.08 -9.64
CA HIS A 224 15.44 10.03 -8.62
C HIS A 224 16.29 8.81 -9.00
N ALA A 225 17.52 9.05 -9.52
CA ALA A 225 18.37 8.00 -10.05
C ALA A 225 18.87 7.00 -8.97
N ASP A 226 19.09 7.45 -7.72
CA ASP A 226 19.44 6.61 -6.56
C ASP A 226 18.37 6.73 -5.47
N VAL A 227 18.26 7.93 -4.83
CA VAL A 227 17.26 8.16 -3.78
C VAL A 227 15.90 8.34 -4.41
N ASP A 228 15.00 7.38 -4.20
CA ASP A 228 13.64 7.36 -4.73
C ASP A 228 12.56 7.50 -3.63
N PHE A 229 11.29 7.36 -4.01
CA PHE A 229 10.18 7.38 -3.05
C PHE A 229 10.26 6.27 -2.01
N GLY A 230 10.79 5.09 -2.36
CA GLY A 230 10.96 4.00 -1.42
C GLY A 230 11.93 4.36 -0.30
N ASP A 231 13.10 4.93 -0.64
CA ASP A 231 14.08 5.39 0.34
C ASP A 231 13.51 6.49 1.24
N MET A 232 12.82 7.46 0.63
CA MET A 232 12.20 8.56 1.39
C MET A 232 11.10 8.07 2.33
N LEU A 233 10.25 7.14 1.89
CA LEU A 233 9.21 6.55 2.72
C LEU A 233 9.80 5.80 3.91
N ASP A 234 10.86 5.03 3.70
CA ASP A 234 11.55 4.30 4.78
C ASP A 234 12.21 5.25 5.79
N PHE A 235 12.85 6.30 5.30
CA PHE A 235 13.47 7.32 6.15
C PHE A 235 12.42 8.06 6.99
N LEU A 236 11.39 8.60 6.33
CA LEU A 236 10.36 9.41 6.96
C LEU A 236 9.42 8.61 7.87
N ALA A 237 9.23 7.31 7.60
CA ALA A 237 8.44 6.42 8.46
C ALA A 237 8.98 6.35 9.89
N SER A 238 10.29 6.42 10.05
CA SER A 238 10.99 6.35 11.35
C SER A 238 11.37 7.72 11.93
N ASP A 239 11.31 8.81 11.16
CA ASP A 239 11.66 10.14 11.63
C ASP A 239 10.66 10.67 12.68
N PRO A 240 11.07 10.96 13.94
CA PRO A 240 10.14 11.39 14.99
C PRO A 240 9.57 12.80 14.76
N ARG A 241 10.19 13.60 13.90
CA ARG A 241 9.77 14.97 13.57
C ARG A 241 8.66 14.99 12.52
N THR A 242 8.49 13.89 11.76
CA THR A 242 7.50 13.77 10.70
C THR A 242 6.24 13.10 11.22
N ARG A 243 5.10 13.75 11.05
CA ARG A 243 3.79 13.27 11.48
C ARG A 243 2.92 12.76 10.33
N ALA A 244 3.07 13.34 9.14
CA ALA A 244 2.45 12.86 7.91
C ALA A 244 3.40 13.07 6.72
N ILE A 245 3.26 12.20 5.71
CA ILE A 245 4.10 12.20 4.51
C ILE A 245 3.21 12.53 3.31
N LEU A 246 3.58 13.57 2.57
CA LEU A 246 2.89 14.07 1.40
C LEU A 246 3.72 13.80 0.16
N LEU A 247 3.15 13.10 -0.82
CA LEU A 247 3.85 12.69 -2.04
C LEU A 247 3.21 13.30 -3.28
N TYR A 248 4.03 13.86 -4.17
CA TYR A 248 3.64 14.16 -5.53
C TYR A 248 4.40 13.24 -6.49
N ILE A 249 3.68 12.33 -7.13
CA ILE A 249 4.25 11.24 -7.93
C ILE A 249 3.87 11.41 -9.40
N GLU A 250 4.86 11.38 -10.29
CA GLU A 250 4.67 11.32 -11.75
C GLU A 250 4.85 9.88 -12.27
N SER A 251 5.89 9.18 -11.78
CA SER A 251 6.20 7.79 -12.14
C SER A 251 6.71 6.98 -10.95
N ILE A 252 6.54 5.65 -11.01
CA ILE A 252 7.09 4.68 -10.05
C ILE A 252 7.88 3.67 -10.88
N GLU A 253 9.19 3.57 -10.63
CA GLU A 253 10.07 2.67 -11.40
C GLU A 253 10.28 1.33 -10.70
N GLN A 254 10.48 1.33 -9.39
CA GLN A 254 10.74 0.13 -8.59
C GLN A 254 9.52 -0.22 -7.72
N ALA A 255 8.47 -0.78 -8.35
CA ALA A 255 7.18 -1.01 -7.69
C ALA A 255 7.29 -1.83 -6.41
N ARG A 256 8.12 -2.89 -6.36
CA ARG A 256 8.27 -3.73 -5.17
C ARG A 256 8.89 -2.95 -4.00
N LYS A 257 9.98 -2.21 -4.25
CA LYS A 257 10.62 -1.36 -3.25
C LYS A 257 9.64 -0.30 -2.73
N PHE A 258 8.93 0.35 -3.68
CA PHE A 258 7.91 1.33 -3.36
C PHE A 258 6.79 0.74 -2.51
N MET A 259 6.19 -0.38 -2.91
CA MET A 259 5.09 -1.02 -2.18
C MET A 259 5.50 -1.47 -0.78
N SER A 260 6.68 -2.05 -0.66
CA SER A 260 7.21 -2.48 0.64
C SER A 260 7.45 -1.29 1.58
N ALA A 261 8.09 -0.21 1.10
CA ALA A 261 8.31 1.02 1.86
C ALA A 261 7.01 1.74 2.20
N ALA A 262 6.09 1.85 1.24
CA ALA A 262 4.79 2.49 1.40
C ALA A 262 3.93 1.79 2.46
N ARG A 263 3.84 0.46 2.41
CA ARG A 263 3.12 -0.36 3.40
C ARG A 263 3.72 -0.20 4.80
N ALA A 264 5.05 -0.17 4.89
CA ALA A 264 5.75 0.05 6.16
C ALA A 264 5.51 1.47 6.72
N ALA A 265 5.59 2.49 5.87
CA ALA A 265 5.34 3.88 6.25
C ALA A 265 3.88 4.10 6.66
N ALA A 266 2.92 3.61 5.87
CA ALA A 266 1.49 3.78 6.10
C ALA A 266 0.98 3.10 7.38
N ARG A 267 1.66 2.06 7.87
CA ARG A 267 1.39 1.46 9.20
C ARG A 267 1.75 2.38 10.37
N ASN A 268 2.65 3.32 10.15
CA ASN A 268 3.19 4.20 11.19
C ASN A 268 2.64 5.61 11.11
N LYS A 269 2.40 6.12 9.90
CA LYS A 269 2.02 7.52 9.66
C LYS A 269 1.07 7.62 8.46
N PRO A 270 0.19 8.62 8.42
CA PRO A 270 -0.55 8.95 7.20
C PRO A 270 0.42 9.24 6.04
N VAL A 271 0.21 8.55 4.93
CA VAL A 271 0.87 8.83 3.65
C VAL A 271 -0.19 9.22 2.64
N ILE A 272 -0.08 10.44 2.11
CA ILE A 272 -1.07 11.04 1.22
C ILE A 272 -0.42 11.30 -0.13
N VAL A 273 -1.09 10.91 -1.22
CA VAL A 273 -0.50 10.89 -2.56
C VAL A 273 -1.35 11.66 -3.55
N VAL A 274 -0.74 12.59 -4.26
CA VAL A 274 -1.22 13.11 -5.54
C VAL A 274 -0.45 12.42 -6.66
N LYS A 275 -1.18 11.74 -7.57
CA LYS A 275 -0.59 11.12 -8.76
C LYS A 275 -0.93 11.95 -9.99
N ALA A 276 0.09 12.46 -10.66
CA ALA A 276 -0.04 13.15 -11.95
C ALA A 276 -0.21 12.15 -13.11
N GLY A 277 -0.72 12.61 -14.26
CA GLY A 277 -0.89 11.76 -15.45
C GLY A 277 -2.05 10.77 -15.31
N ARG A 278 -3.21 11.18 -14.80
CA ARG A 278 -4.41 10.35 -14.61
C ARG A 278 -5.18 10.13 -15.90
N SER A 279 -5.36 11.17 -16.70
CA SER A 279 -6.06 11.10 -17.98
C SER A 279 -5.08 10.69 -19.10
N GLU A 280 -5.60 10.22 -20.22
CA GLU A 280 -4.77 9.88 -21.40
C GLU A 280 -3.92 11.07 -21.86
N GLN A 281 -4.49 12.29 -21.83
CA GLN A 281 -3.76 13.52 -22.13
C GLN A 281 -2.68 13.82 -21.09
N GLY A 282 -2.99 13.62 -19.82
CA GLY A 282 -2.04 13.76 -18.72
C GLY A 282 -0.91 12.74 -18.78
N GLN A 283 -1.19 11.49 -19.16
CA GLN A 283 -0.17 10.45 -19.37
C GLN A 283 0.79 10.80 -20.51
N LYS A 284 0.26 11.27 -21.64
CA LYS A 284 1.09 11.75 -22.76
C LYS A 284 1.97 12.94 -22.35
N ALA A 285 1.44 13.87 -21.56
CA ALA A 285 2.21 15.00 -21.04
C ALA A 285 3.31 14.54 -20.06
N ALA A 286 2.99 13.66 -19.12
CA ALA A 286 3.94 13.09 -18.16
C ALA A 286 5.06 12.31 -18.86
N ALA A 287 4.74 11.45 -19.83
CA ALA A 287 5.71 10.70 -20.62
C ALA A 287 6.67 11.62 -21.41
N SER A 288 6.17 12.74 -21.94
CA SER A 288 7.01 13.74 -22.61
C SER A 288 7.92 14.49 -21.63
N HIS A 289 7.53 14.64 -20.38
CA HIS A 289 8.27 15.36 -19.34
C HIS A 289 9.31 14.49 -18.65
N THR A 290 8.95 13.24 -18.29
CA THR A 290 9.80 12.34 -17.50
C THR A 290 10.55 11.30 -18.32
N GLY A 291 10.12 11.05 -19.56
CA GLY A 291 10.63 9.95 -20.38
C GLY A 291 10.18 8.56 -19.91
N ALA A 292 9.40 8.48 -18.85
CA ALA A 292 8.89 7.24 -18.28
C ALA A 292 7.44 6.98 -18.73
N LEU A 293 7.09 5.71 -19.00
CA LEU A 293 5.71 5.29 -19.20
C LEU A 293 4.96 5.42 -17.87
N ALA A 294 3.93 6.26 -17.83
CA ALA A 294 3.00 6.26 -16.72
C ALA A 294 2.18 4.96 -16.78
N GLY A 295 2.21 4.14 -15.72
CA GLY A 295 1.37 2.95 -15.60
C GLY A 295 -0.12 3.29 -15.68
N ALA A 296 -0.97 2.30 -15.92
CA ALA A 296 -2.42 2.49 -15.95
C ALA A 296 -2.92 3.09 -14.62
N ASP A 297 -3.67 4.18 -14.67
CA ASP A 297 -4.07 4.96 -13.50
C ASP A 297 -4.85 4.15 -12.46
N ASN A 298 -5.71 3.22 -12.92
CA ASN A 298 -6.48 2.31 -12.08
C ASN A 298 -5.60 1.26 -11.34
N VAL A 299 -4.47 0.86 -11.94
CA VAL A 299 -3.48 -0.01 -11.29
C VAL A 299 -2.75 0.76 -10.19
N VAL A 300 -2.34 2.00 -10.48
CA VAL A 300 -1.71 2.88 -9.48
C VAL A 300 -2.66 3.16 -8.31
N ASP A 301 -3.94 3.39 -8.59
CA ASP A 301 -4.97 3.59 -7.55
C ASP A 301 -5.10 2.35 -6.66
N ALA A 302 -5.17 1.17 -7.26
CA ALA A 302 -5.19 -0.09 -6.53
C ALA A 302 -3.91 -0.29 -5.67
N ALA A 303 -2.74 0.08 -6.19
CA ALA A 303 -1.48 0.01 -5.47
C ALA A 303 -1.44 0.94 -4.25
N ILE A 304 -1.86 2.19 -4.43
CA ILE A 304 -1.93 3.19 -3.35
C ILE A 304 -2.89 2.72 -2.24
N GLY A 305 -4.10 2.25 -2.60
CA GLY A 305 -5.06 1.71 -1.65
C GLY A 305 -4.51 0.50 -0.90
N ARG A 306 -3.97 -0.47 -1.64
CA ARG A 306 -3.40 -1.71 -1.07
C ARG A 306 -2.18 -1.47 -0.16
N ALA A 307 -1.45 -0.36 -0.38
CA ALA A 307 -0.37 0.09 0.50
C ALA A 307 -0.87 0.83 1.76
N GLY A 308 -2.18 1.04 1.91
CA GLY A 308 -2.75 1.76 3.05
C GLY A 308 -2.59 3.28 2.96
N MET A 309 -2.21 3.81 1.82
CA MET A 309 -2.07 5.24 1.57
C MET A 309 -3.40 5.87 1.16
N LEU A 310 -3.51 7.17 1.27
CA LEU A 310 -4.64 7.94 0.77
C LEU A 310 -4.27 8.65 -0.54
N ARG A 311 -4.97 8.33 -1.62
CA ARG A 311 -4.90 9.09 -2.88
C ARG A 311 -5.87 10.27 -2.86
N VAL A 312 -5.41 11.41 -3.31
CA VAL A 312 -6.19 12.63 -3.50
C VAL A 312 -5.98 13.20 -4.91
N ASP A 313 -6.88 14.05 -5.36
CA ASP A 313 -6.96 14.48 -6.76
C ASP A 313 -6.27 15.81 -7.04
N SER A 314 -6.05 16.62 -6.01
CA SER A 314 -5.43 17.94 -6.13
C SER A 314 -4.46 18.23 -4.99
N LEU A 315 -3.66 19.27 -5.16
CA LEU A 315 -2.75 19.74 -4.10
C LEU A 315 -3.50 20.38 -2.94
N GLU A 316 -4.65 20.99 -3.20
CA GLU A 316 -5.52 21.51 -2.14
C GLU A 316 -6.03 20.38 -1.27
N GLU A 317 -6.50 19.28 -1.88
CA GLU A 317 -6.91 18.08 -1.16
C GLU A 317 -5.76 17.41 -0.42
N LEU A 318 -4.52 17.50 -0.92
CA LEU A 318 -3.34 16.95 -0.25
C LEU A 318 -3.15 17.56 1.14
N PHE A 319 -3.27 18.88 1.24
CA PHE A 319 -3.14 19.58 2.51
C PHE A 319 -4.39 19.43 3.39
N LEU A 320 -5.57 19.42 2.79
CA LEU A 320 -6.82 19.13 3.49
C LEU A 320 -6.76 17.75 4.18
N ALA A 321 -6.31 16.74 3.46
CA ALA A 321 -6.12 15.39 3.98
C ALA A 321 -5.05 15.35 5.09
N ALA A 322 -3.93 16.06 4.91
CA ALA A 322 -2.89 16.15 5.93
C ALA A 322 -3.41 16.76 7.23
N GLU A 323 -4.17 17.83 7.13
CA GLU A 323 -4.78 18.50 8.28
C GLU A 323 -5.73 17.57 9.02
N ILE A 324 -6.70 16.99 8.30
CA ILE A 324 -7.71 16.14 8.94
C ILE A 324 -7.12 14.86 9.53
N LEU A 325 -6.21 14.18 8.83
CA LEU A 325 -5.59 12.93 9.30
C LEU A 325 -4.65 13.14 10.50
N THR A 326 -4.08 14.32 10.65
CA THR A 326 -3.21 14.63 11.80
C THR A 326 -3.97 15.13 13.03
N ARG A 327 -5.12 15.77 12.85
CA ARG A 327 -5.92 16.38 13.92
C ARG A 327 -7.08 15.51 14.38
N PHE A 328 -7.77 14.82 13.47
CA PHE A 328 -8.94 14.02 13.80
C PHE A 328 -8.54 12.67 14.41
N LYS A 329 -8.88 12.44 15.68
CA LYS A 329 -8.49 11.23 16.43
C LYS A 329 -9.67 10.34 16.81
N ALA A 330 -10.89 10.79 16.56
CA ALA A 330 -12.08 9.97 16.83
C ALA A 330 -12.20 8.87 15.76
N PRO A 331 -12.80 7.71 16.06
CA PRO A 331 -13.10 6.74 15.02
C PRO A 331 -14.12 7.32 14.07
N ILE A 332 -13.86 7.12 12.78
CA ILE A 332 -14.78 7.53 11.72
C ILE A 332 -15.87 6.47 11.54
N GLY A 333 -17.14 6.88 11.42
CA GLY A 333 -18.24 6.02 11.00
C GLY A 333 -18.26 5.85 9.47
N ASP A 334 -18.88 4.78 9.01
CA ASP A 334 -19.09 4.50 7.58
C ASP A 334 -20.19 5.35 6.95
N ARG A 335 -21.00 6.02 7.78
CA ARG A 335 -22.11 6.90 7.42
C ARG A 335 -22.00 8.24 8.14
N MET A 336 -22.73 9.25 7.65
CA MET A 336 -22.68 10.62 8.17
C MET A 336 -24.08 11.13 8.54
N THR A 337 -24.17 11.83 9.68
CA THR A 337 -25.32 12.64 10.04
C THR A 337 -24.96 14.12 9.96
N ILE A 338 -25.80 14.92 9.32
CA ILE A 338 -25.65 16.36 9.17
C ILE A 338 -26.55 17.04 10.21
N LEU A 339 -25.96 17.88 11.08
CA LEU A 339 -26.68 18.77 12.00
C LEU A 339 -26.50 20.21 11.53
N THR A 340 -27.58 20.90 11.24
CA THR A 340 -27.51 22.28 10.70
C THR A 340 -28.65 23.15 11.21
N ASN A 341 -28.45 24.47 11.24
CA ASN A 341 -29.50 25.48 11.46
C ASN A 341 -30.02 26.10 10.16
N GLY A 342 -29.57 25.60 9.01
CA GLY A 342 -29.93 26.14 7.71
C GLY A 342 -30.19 25.05 6.67
N GLY A 343 -31.43 24.93 6.20
CA GLY A 343 -31.82 23.92 5.25
C GLY A 343 -30.99 23.93 3.94
N GLY A 344 -30.74 25.12 3.37
CA GLY A 344 -29.98 25.25 2.13
C GLY A 344 -28.56 24.70 2.20
N VAL A 345 -27.80 25.01 3.24
CA VAL A 345 -26.43 24.48 3.43
C VAL A 345 -26.43 22.97 3.78
N GLY A 346 -27.51 22.51 4.42
CA GLY A 346 -27.71 21.07 4.65
C GLY A 346 -27.92 20.30 3.34
N VAL A 347 -28.71 20.85 2.40
CA VAL A 347 -28.91 20.25 1.07
C VAL A 347 -27.61 20.22 0.28
N MET A 348 -26.83 21.31 0.26
CA MET A 348 -25.52 21.35 -0.40
C MET A 348 -24.56 20.28 0.16
N ALA A 349 -24.56 20.09 1.49
CA ALA A 349 -23.76 19.04 2.13
C ALA A 349 -24.22 17.63 1.73
N ALA A 350 -25.53 17.40 1.56
CA ALA A 350 -26.06 16.12 1.10
C ALA A 350 -25.68 15.83 -0.36
N ASP A 351 -25.72 16.84 -1.24
CA ASP A 351 -25.24 16.72 -2.61
C ASP A 351 -23.74 16.42 -2.67
N ALA A 352 -22.95 17.12 -1.85
CA ALA A 352 -21.52 16.85 -1.71
C ALA A 352 -21.25 15.43 -1.17
N ALA A 353 -22.07 14.95 -0.23
CA ALA A 353 -21.98 13.60 0.30
C ALA A 353 -22.17 12.55 -0.81
N ALA A 354 -23.17 12.74 -1.66
CA ALA A 354 -23.40 11.88 -2.83
C ALA A 354 -22.22 11.92 -3.81
N ALA A 355 -21.66 13.11 -4.09
CA ALA A 355 -20.51 13.28 -5.00
C ALA A 355 -19.24 12.62 -4.48
N HIS A 356 -18.98 12.66 -3.15
CA HIS A 356 -17.80 12.04 -2.52
C HIS A 356 -18.03 10.60 -2.04
N GLY A 357 -19.21 10.02 -2.31
CA GLY A 357 -19.54 8.64 -1.93
C GLY A 357 -19.63 8.45 -0.40
N VAL A 358 -20.03 9.47 0.34
CA VAL A 358 -20.26 9.45 1.80
C VAL A 358 -21.73 9.13 2.07
N PRO A 359 -22.10 7.93 2.53
CA PRO A 359 -23.50 7.60 2.77
C PRO A 359 -24.07 8.41 3.94
N LEU A 360 -25.30 8.86 3.80
CA LEU A 360 -26.05 9.49 4.90
C LEU A 360 -26.73 8.42 5.75
N VAL A 361 -26.81 8.68 7.05
CA VAL A 361 -27.57 7.86 8.01
C VAL A 361 -29.07 8.05 7.77
N GLU A 362 -29.85 6.98 7.73
CA GLU A 362 -31.30 7.03 7.95
C GLU A 362 -31.53 7.02 9.46
N LEU A 363 -32.20 8.07 9.98
CA LEU A 363 -32.42 8.19 11.42
C LEU A 363 -33.39 7.10 11.89
N SER A 364 -33.03 6.41 12.96
CA SER A 364 -33.91 5.42 13.60
C SER A 364 -35.11 6.10 14.28
N GLN A 365 -36.24 5.37 14.38
CA GLN A 365 -37.43 5.90 15.02
C GLN A 365 -37.19 6.33 16.48
N PRO A 366 -36.44 5.58 17.33
CA PRO A 366 -36.09 6.01 18.66
C PRO A 366 -35.29 7.33 18.69
N LEU A 367 -34.37 7.54 17.75
CA LEU A 367 -33.61 8.80 17.64
C LEU A 367 -34.51 9.97 17.23
N ILE A 368 -35.45 9.76 16.30
CA ILE A 368 -36.42 10.78 15.91
C ILE A 368 -37.29 11.16 17.11
N GLU A 369 -37.77 10.20 17.89
CA GLU A 369 -38.60 10.44 19.09
C GLU A 369 -37.84 11.23 20.18
N ASP A 370 -36.54 10.94 20.36
CA ASP A 370 -35.69 11.71 21.29
C ASP A 370 -35.48 13.16 20.80
N LEU A 371 -35.26 13.34 19.50
CA LEU A 371 -35.09 14.67 18.90
C LEU A 371 -36.42 15.47 18.89
N ASP A 372 -37.57 14.82 18.71
CA ASP A 372 -38.91 15.46 18.78
C ASP A 372 -39.18 16.07 20.16
N GLN A 373 -38.51 15.58 21.24
CA GLN A 373 -38.69 16.15 22.59
C GLN A 373 -37.98 17.50 22.77
N VAL A 374 -36.90 17.73 22.00
CA VAL A 374 -36.00 18.90 22.17
C VAL A 374 -36.01 19.86 21.00
N LEU A 375 -36.47 19.42 19.84
CA LEU A 375 -36.54 20.24 18.63
C LEU A 375 -37.94 20.78 18.36
N PRO A 376 -38.07 21.92 17.65
CA PRO A 376 -39.35 22.47 17.32
C PRO A 376 -40.14 21.57 16.36
N ALA A 377 -41.49 21.61 16.41
CA ALA A 377 -42.35 20.70 15.65
C ALA A 377 -42.13 20.70 14.13
N ASN A 378 -41.50 21.73 13.59
CA ASN A 378 -41.20 21.94 12.18
C ASN A 378 -39.73 21.55 11.78
N TRP A 379 -39.01 20.86 12.64
CA TRP A 379 -37.69 20.34 12.25
C TRP A 379 -37.81 19.22 11.18
N SER A 380 -36.76 18.90 10.47
CA SER A 380 -36.77 18.07 9.27
C SER A 380 -37.22 16.60 9.45
N ARG A 381 -37.18 16.05 10.69
CA ARG A 381 -37.39 14.62 11.01
C ARG A 381 -36.64 13.65 10.11
N GLY A 382 -35.48 14.07 9.66
CA GLY A 382 -34.64 13.32 8.76
C GLY A 382 -33.20 13.85 8.75
N ASN A 383 -32.35 13.25 7.94
CA ASN A 383 -30.98 13.70 7.72
C ASN A 383 -30.90 14.44 6.37
N PRO A 384 -30.55 15.73 6.35
CA PRO A 384 -29.99 16.59 7.42
C PRO A 384 -30.96 16.88 8.57
N VAL A 385 -30.45 16.86 9.83
CA VAL A 385 -31.14 17.31 11.02
C VAL A 385 -31.14 18.86 11.04
N ASP A 386 -32.19 19.48 10.51
CA ASP A 386 -32.32 20.93 10.48
C ASP A 386 -33.02 21.40 11.74
N ILE A 387 -32.29 22.09 12.63
CA ILE A 387 -32.79 22.62 13.89
C ILE A 387 -33.41 24.02 13.79
N ILE A 388 -33.55 24.52 12.55
CA ILE A 388 -34.14 25.79 12.18
C ILE A 388 -33.27 27.00 12.57
N GLY A 389 -33.33 28.07 11.73
CA GLY A 389 -32.43 29.23 11.80
C GLY A 389 -32.61 30.16 13.02
N ASP A 390 -33.66 29.99 13.81
CA ASP A 390 -33.92 30.73 15.06
C ASP A 390 -33.36 30.04 16.32
N ALA A 391 -32.58 28.96 16.13
CA ALA A 391 -32.09 28.12 17.20
C ALA A 391 -31.24 28.88 18.23
N PRO A 392 -31.64 28.95 19.50
CA PRO A 392 -30.79 29.43 20.58
C PRO A 392 -29.63 28.43 20.85
N ALA A 393 -28.54 28.86 21.48
CA ALA A 393 -27.38 28.02 21.75
C ALA A 393 -27.72 26.67 22.42
N GLN A 394 -28.72 26.68 23.33
CA GLN A 394 -29.16 25.46 24.02
C GLN A 394 -29.76 24.42 23.06
N ARG A 395 -30.47 24.82 22.00
CA ARG A 395 -31.06 23.89 21.03
C ARG A 395 -29.96 23.10 20.27
N TYR A 396 -28.80 23.71 19.99
CA TYR A 396 -27.65 23.03 19.42
C TYR A 396 -27.09 21.96 20.38
N VAL A 397 -27.00 22.32 21.67
CA VAL A 397 -26.55 21.38 22.73
C VAL A 397 -27.53 20.22 22.87
N ASP A 398 -28.83 20.48 22.97
CA ASP A 398 -29.86 19.46 23.15
C ASP A 398 -29.92 18.48 21.96
N ALA A 399 -29.82 19.03 20.71
CA ALA A 399 -29.75 18.22 19.50
C ALA A 399 -28.49 17.34 19.49
N LEU A 400 -27.33 17.90 19.85
CA LEU A 400 -26.08 17.19 19.89
C LEU A 400 -26.06 16.08 20.96
N GLU A 401 -26.63 16.36 22.15
CA GLU A 401 -26.78 15.35 23.19
C GLU A 401 -27.77 14.26 22.80
N GLY A 402 -28.86 14.60 22.08
CA GLY A 402 -29.78 13.64 21.50
C GLY A 402 -29.08 12.68 20.56
N LEU A 403 -28.32 13.21 19.61
CA LEU A 403 -27.51 12.42 18.68
C LEU A 403 -26.44 11.57 19.40
N ALA A 404 -25.80 12.11 20.43
CA ALA A 404 -24.77 11.42 21.20
C ALA A 404 -25.31 10.24 22.04
N ARG A 405 -26.60 10.22 22.40
CA ARG A 405 -27.24 9.09 23.08
C ARG A 405 -27.44 7.87 22.17
N HIS A 406 -27.45 8.07 20.85
CA HIS A 406 -27.62 7.01 19.84
C HIS A 406 -26.39 6.85 18.93
N PRO A 407 -25.20 6.51 19.45
CA PRO A 407 -23.96 6.52 18.68
C PRO A 407 -23.94 5.51 17.52
N GLN A 408 -24.74 4.44 17.60
CA GLN A 408 -24.86 3.42 16.54
C GLN A 408 -25.67 3.96 15.34
N ASP A 409 -26.62 4.87 15.61
CA ASP A 409 -27.53 5.42 14.62
C ASP A 409 -27.09 6.81 14.12
N THR A 410 -26.00 7.33 14.63
CA THR A 410 -25.53 8.70 14.31
C THR A 410 -24.33 8.70 13.35
N GLY A 411 -23.44 7.72 13.45
CA GLY A 411 -22.23 7.71 12.60
C GLY A 411 -21.30 8.89 12.88
N THR A 412 -20.68 9.43 11.83
CA THR A 412 -19.86 10.64 11.91
C THR A 412 -20.75 11.88 11.82
N LEU A 413 -20.56 12.81 12.74
CA LEU A 413 -21.33 14.06 12.76
C LEU A 413 -20.66 15.14 11.90
N LEU A 414 -21.41 15.70 10.97
CA LEU A 414 -21.09 16.96 10.30
C LEU A 414 -21.97 18.07 10.88
N PHE A 415 -21.37 18.99 11.63
CA PHE A 415 -22.03 20.18 12.11
C PHE A 415 -21.86 21.33 11.12
N ILE A 416 -22.94 21.97 10.70
CA ILE A 416 -22.92 23.13 9.81
C ILE A 416 -23.66 24.28 10.46
N HIS A 417 -22.97 25.41 10.56
CA HIS A 417 -23.61 26.66 11.06
C HIS A 417 -23.60 27.76 10.03
N ALA A 418 -24.77 28.34 9.78
CA ALA A 418 -24.95 29.57 9.03
C ALA A 418 -25.30 30.70 10.02
N PRO A 419 -24.55 31.84 10.03
CA PRO A 419 -24.75 32.88 11.02
C PRO A 419 -26.11 33.59 10.82
N THR A 420 -26.77 33.88 11.93
CA THR A 420 -28.02 34.63 11.99
C THR A 420 -27.87 35.82 12.95
N ALA A 421 -28.77 36.77 12.91
CA ALA A 421 -28.79 37.92 13.82
C ALA A 421 -29.35 37.57 15.23
N ILE A 422 -29.83 36.35 15.42
CA ILE A 422 -30.58 35.94 16.63
C ILE A 422 -29.63 35.55 17.75
N VAL A 423 -28.58 34.73 17.43
CA VAL A 423 -27.61 34.27 18.43
C VAL A 423 -26.19 34.44 17.86
N PRO A 424 -25.27 35.07 18.61
CA PRO A 424 -23.88 35.16 18.19
C PRO A 424 -23.27 33.76 18.00
N SER A 425 -22.60 33.57 16.88
CA SER A 425 -21.94 32.28 16.55
C SER A 425 -20.94 31.84 17.65
N THR A 426 -20.27 32.78 18.28
CA THR A 426 -19.36 32.57 19.41
C THR A 426 -20.03 31.94 20.64
N ASP A 427 -21.24 32.32 20.96
CA ASP A 427 -21.99 31.79 22.10
C ASP A 427 -22.43 30.34 21.83
N ILE A 428 -22.82 30.05 20.59
CA ILE A 428 -23.10 28.69 20.14
C ILE A 428 -21.85 27.83 20.28
N ALA A 429 -20.69 28.29 19.80
CA ALA A 429 -19.43 27.55 19.90
C ALA A 429 -19.03 27.27 21.37
N ARG A 430 -19.13 28.27 22.25
CA ARG A 430 -18.85 28.10 23.70
C ARG A 430 -19.77 27.08 24.37
N ALA A 431 -21.05 27.01 23.97
CA ALA A 431 -21.98 26.04 24.50
C ALA A 431 -21.71 24.61 24.01
N MET A 432 -21.32 24.45 22.74
CA MET A 432 -21.14 23.13 22.12
C MET A 432 -19.80 22.45 22.47
N VAL A 433 -18.70 23.20 22.62
CA VAL A 433 -17.36 22.63 22.86
C VAL A 433 -17.33 21.66 24.05
N PRO A 434 -17.91 21.93 25.23
CA PRO A 434 -17.92 21.00 26.36
C PRO A 434 -18.65 19.69 26.11
N VAL A 435 -19.63 19.68 25.20
CA VAL A 435 -20.42 18.50 24.84
C VAL A 435 -19.64 17.65 23.83
N ILE A 436 -18.99 18.29 22.87
CA ILE A 436 -18.19 17.60 21.86
C ILE A 436 -16.94 16.97 22.47
N GLN A 437 -16.29 17.69 23.38
CA GLN A 437 -15.04 17.24 24.05
C GLN A 437 -15.22 17.24 25.60
N PRO A 438 -16.00 16.33 26.14
CA PRO A 438 -16.21 16.27 27.57
C PRO A 438 -14.93 15.86 28.31
N PRO A 439 -14.55 16.51 29.44
CA PRO A 439 -13.25 16.32 30.10
C PRO A 439 -12.93 14.89 30.57
N LYS A 440 -13.94 14.03 30.73
CA LYS A 440 -13.82 12.66 31.27
C LYS A 440 -14.45 11.57 30.39
N LYS A 441 -14.93 11.94 29.22
CA LYS A 441 -15.57 11.01 28.27
C LYS A 441 -14.86 11.08 26.93
N ARG A 442 -15.15 10.13 26.05
CA ARG A 442 -14.64 10.15 24.67
C ARG A 442 -15.26 11.31 23.91
N ALA A 443 -14.43 12.03 23.14
CA ALA A 443 -14.90 13.06 22.22
C ALA A 443 -15.86 12.49 21.17
N LEU A 444 -16.87 13.27 20.77
CA LEU A 444 -17.75 12.91 19.67
C LEU A 444 -17.00 12.95 18.32
N PRO A 445 -17.30 12.06 17.40
CA PRO A 445 -16.72 12.08 16.05
C PRO A 445 -17.34 13.19 15.20
N LEU A 446 -17.07 14.46 15.52
CA LEU A 446 -17.65 15.63 14.91
C LEU A 446 -16.63 16.42 14.10
N ILE A 447 -17.03 16.80 12.89
CA ILE A 447 -16.36 17.72 11.99
C ILE A 447 -17.31 18.89 11.75
N SER A 448 -16.79 20.11 11.63
CA SER A 448 -17.63 21.30 11.55
C SER A 448 -17.37 22.14 10.29
N ALA A 449 -18.43 22.77 9.79
CA ALA A 449 -18.36 23.83 8.79
C ALA A 449 -19.07 25.10 9.31
N TRP A 450 -18.32 26.16 9.50
CA TRP A 450 -18.82 27.45 9.91
C TRP A 450 -18.88 28.37 8.70
N VAL A 451 -20.06 28.41 8.05
CA VAL A 451 -20.24 29.11 6.78
C VAL A 451 -20.30 30.63 7.04
N GLY A 452 -19.40 31.38 6.41
CA GLY A 452 -19.34 32.82 6.53
C GLY A 452 -17.91 33.34 6.75
N GLY A 453 -17.78 34.64 6.95
CA GLY A 453 -16.51 35.35 7.16
C GLY A 453 -16.32 35.83 8.60
N PRO A 454 -16.26 37.15 8.85
CA PRO A 454 -16.03 37.73 10.19
C PRO A 454 -17.01 37.28 11.26
N ALA A 455 -18.31 37.07 10.90
CA ALA A 455 -19.34 36.68 11.83
C ALA A 455 -19.12 35.32 12.54
N VAL A 456 -18.31 34.44 11.96
CA VAL A 456 -18.03 33.11 12.49
C VAL A 456 -16.56 32.92 12.87
N ALA A 457 -15.72 33.93 12.68
CA ALA A 457 -14.24 33.78 12.84
C ALA A 457 -13.84 33.36 14.28
N GLU A 458 -14.40 34.01 15.31
CA GLU A 458 -14.14 33.68 16.72
C GLU A 458 -14.67 32.30 17.11
N ALA A 459 -15.83 31.90 16.56
CA ALA A 459 -16.40 30.57 16.78
C ALA A 459 -15.51 29.47 16.18
N ARG A 460 -14.97 29.68 14.98
CA ARG A 460 -13.99 28.77 14.36
C ARG A 460 -12.75 28.64 15.22
N GLU A 461 -12.21 29.75 15.72
CA GLU A 461 -11.03 29.74 16.56
C GLU A 461 -11.25 28.94 17.83
N LEU A 462 -12.41 29.08 18.49
CA LEU A 462 -12.78 28.28 19.68
C LEU A 462 -12.82 26.78 19.36
N PHE A 463 -13.41 26.38 18.23
CA PHE A 463 -13.43 24.99 17.78
C PHE A 463 -12.03 24.46 17.47
N MET A 464 -11.20 25.23 16.76
CA MET A 464 -9.82 24.85 16.46
C MET A 464 -8.97 24.72 17.72
N GLN A 465 -9.10 25.64 18.70
CA GLN A 465 -8.43 25.56 20.01
C GLN A 465 -8.87 24.33 20.80
N ALA A 466 -10.13 23.93 20.67
CA ALA A 466 -10.65 22.69 21.24
C ALA A 466 -10.22 21.43 20.45
N GLY A 467 -9.45 21.56 19.36
CA GLY A 467 -9.00 20.43 18.53
C GLY A 467 -10.10 19.84 17.65
N ILE A 468 -11.18 20.58 17.38
CA ILE A 468 -12.27 20.16 16.49
C ILE A 468 -11.92 20.62 15.07
N ALA A 469 -12.01 19.72 14.09
CA ALA A 469 -11.76 20.05 12.68
C ALA A 469 -12.84 21.04 12.17
N CYS A 470 -12.40 22.11 11.51
CA CYS A 470 -13.24 23.23 11.17
C CYS A 470 -12.97 23.72 9.74
N TYR A 471 -14.02 23.83 8.93
CA TYR A 471 -13.96 24.22 7.52
C TYR A 471 -14.82 25.45 7.26
N ASP A 472 -14.50 26.13 6.15
CA ASP A 472 -15.24 27.32 5.72
C ASP A 472 -16.55 26.96 5.01
N MET A 473 -16.54 25.80 4.31
CA MET A 473 -17.64 25.38 3.47
C MET A 473 -18.00 23.91 3.75
N PRO A 474 -19.30 23.55 3.65
CA PRO A 474 -19.76 22.18 3.90
C PRO A 474 -19.16 21.16 2.95
N GLU A 475 -18.91 21.54 1.69
CA GLU A 475 -18.31 20.64 0.69
C GLU A 475 -16.89 20.21 1.09
N GLN A 476 -16.09 21.11 1.65
CA GLN A 476 -14.74 20.79 2.16
C GLN A 476 -14.81 19.82 3.35
N ALA A 477 -15.75 20.05 4.26
CA ALA A 477 -15.95 19.19 5.41
C ALA A 477 -16.40 17.78 5.00
N VAL A 478 -17.30 17.67 4.01
CA VAL A 478 -17.75 16.39 3.44
C VAL A 478 -16.60 15.69 2.71
N ALA A 479 -15.82 16.42 1.91
CA ALA A 479 -14.62 15.86 1.26
C ALA A 479 -13.62 15.29 2.28
N ALA A 480 -13.38 16.01 3.39
CA ALA A 480 -12.54 15.55 4.49
C ALA A 480 -13.08 14.27 5.15
N ILE A 481 -14.40 14.16 5.36
CA ILE A 481 -15.04 12.93 5.87
C ILE A 481 -14.84 11.77 4.88
N GLY A 482 -15.05 12.00 3.58
CA GLY A 482 -14.81 11.01 2.54
C GLY A 482 -13.35 10.53 2.49
N MET A 483 -12.39 11.44 2.68
CA MET A 483 -10.97 11.12 2.77
C MET A 483 -10.66 10.26 4.00
N LEU A 484 -11.22 10.59 5.16
CA LEU A 484 -11.07 9.79 6.38
C LEU A 484 -11.63 8.37 6.21
N GLN A 485 -12.82 8.25 5.60
CA GLN A 485 -13.44 6.94 5.34
C GLN A 485 -12.63 6.11 4.34
N ARG A 486 -12.12 6.72 3.25
CA ARG A 486 -11.22 6.06 2.30
C ARG A 486 -9.92 5.61 2.98
N TYR A 487 -9.32 6.49 3.76
CA TYR A 487 -8.11 6.15 4.52
C TYR A 487 -8.34 5.00 5.49
N ALA A 488 -9.45 5.00 6.24
CA ALA A 488 -9.80 3.91 7.16
C ALA A 488 -9.98 2.57 6.42
N ARG A 489 -10.63 2.56 5.25
CA ARG A 489 -10.74 1.36 4.40
C ARG A 489 -9.37 0.88 3.93
N ASN A 490 -8.53 1.78 3.42
CA ASN A 490 -7.19 1.42 2.94
C ASN A 490 -6.30 0.87 4.09
N GLN A 491 -6.44 1.41 5.32
CA GLN A 491 -5.76 0.88 6.50
C GLN A 491 -6.28 -0.51 6.90
N ALA A 492 -7.57 -0.77 6.76
CA ALA A 492 -8.13 -2.11 6.95
C ALA A 492 -7.57 -3.09 5.90
N GLU A 493 -7.56 -2.72 4.62
CA GLU A 493 -6.97 -3.53 3.53
C GLU A 493 -5.46 -3.76 3.72
N LEU A 494 -4.72 -2.76 4.23
CA LEU A 494 -3.29 -2.92 4.56
C LEU A 494 -3.07 -3.97 5.64
N SER A 495 -4.01 -4.10 6.56
CA SER A 495 -3.95 -5.05 7.68
C SER A 495 -4.38 -6.46 7.28
N GLU A 496 -4.97 -6.64 6.09
CA GLU A 496 -5.35 -7.94 5.56
C GLU A 496 -4.14 -8.71 5.05
N ALA A 497 -4.06 -9.98 5.43
CA ALA A 497 -2.99 -10.88 5.01
C ALA A 497 -3.57 -12.09 4.26
N PRO A 498 -3.28 -12.22 2.96
CA PRO A 498 -3.75 -13.34 2.18
C PRO A 498 -3.24 -14.68 2.71
N PRO A 499 -4.05 -15.75 2.65
CA PRO A 499 -3.66 -17.08 3.10
C PRO A 499 -2.51 -17.63 2.28
N ALA A 500 -1.74 -18.54 2.88
CA ALA A 500 -0.52 -19.08 2.27
C ALA A 500 -0.77 -19.98 1.05
N THR A 501 -1.80 -20.85 1.09
CA THR A 501 -1.98 -21.91 0.08
C THR A 501 -3.41 -22.46 -0.01
N GLN A 502 -4.40 -21.88 0.63
CA GLN A 502 -5.75 -22.44 0.65
C GLN A 502 -6.72 -21.63 -0.21
N LEU A 503 -7.41 -22.32 -1.12
CA LEU A 503 -8.59 -21.78 -1.75
C LEU A 503 -9.68 -21.54 -0.70
N HIS A 504 -10.67 -20.70 -1.02
CA HIS A 504 -11.73 -20.30 -0.10
C HIS A 504 -12.46 -21.47 0.59
N ASN A 505 -12.54 -22.63 -0.08
CA ASN A 505 -13.17 -23.86 0.42
C ASN A 505 -12.20 -24.85 1.10
N GLY A 506 -10.96 -24.46 1.33
CA GLY A 506 -9.92 -25.32 1.92
C GLY A 506 -9.36 -26.40 0.99
N SER A 507 -9.78 -26.44 -0.29
CA SER A 507 -9.23 -27.37 -1.29
C SER A 507 -7.88 -26.93 -1.80
N THR A 508 -7.10 -27.89 -2.32
CA THR A 508 -5.79 -27.62 -2.95
C THR A 508 -5.91 -27.72 -4.47
N PRO A 509 -5.38 -26.76 -5.25
CA PRO A 509 -5.38 -26.84 -6.70
C PRO A 509 -4.44 -27.92 -7.23
N ASP A 510 -4.75 -28.48 -8.40
CA ASP A 510 -3.84 -29.39 -9.12
C ASP A 510 -2.84 -28.60 -9.96
N VAL A 511 -1.88 -27.99 -9.27
CA VAL A 511 -0.83 -27.17 -9.87
C VAL A 511 0.05 -27.95 -10.84
N ALA A 512 0.29 -29.26 -10.56
CA ALA A 512 1.15 -30.10 -11.37
C ALA A 512 0.56 -30.32 -12.78
N SER A 513 -0.74 -30.62 -12.86
CA SER A 513 -1.45 -30.80 -14.13
C SER A 513 -1.48 -29.50 -14.94
N VAL A 514 -1.74 -28.35 -14.30
CA VAL A 514 -1.73 -27.04 -14.95
C VAL A 514 -0.36 -26.68 -15.51
N ARG A 515 0.72 -26.84 -14.72
CA ARG A 515 2.07 -26.57 -15.22
C ARG A 515 2.45 -27.45 -16.39
N LYS A 516 2.09 -28.75 -16.35
CA LYS A 516 2.33 -29.66 -17.46
C LYS A 516 1.60 -29.18 -18.72
N LEU A 517 0.31 -28.88 -18.63
CA LEU A 517 -0.49 -28.38 -19.76
C LEU A 517 0.13 -27.11 -20.37
N ILE A 518 0.54 -26.16 -19.56
CA ILE A 518 1.17 -24.91 -20.03
C ILE A 518 2.52 -25.17 -20.69
N GLN A 519 3.34 -26.08 -20.13
CA GLN A 519 4.60 -26.49 -20.73
C GLN A 519 4.39 -27.15 -22.10
N ASP A 520 3.37 -28.02 -22.24
CA ASP A 520 3.01 -28.67 -23.49
C ASP A 520 2.57 -27.63 -24.56
N VAL A 521 1.78 -26.62 -24.15
CA VAL A 521 1.37 -25.49 -25.04
C VAL A 521 2.57 -24.68 -25.48
N LEU A 522 3.45 -24.26 -24.57
CA LEU A 522 4.66 -23.50 -24.89
C LEU A 522 5.63 -24.30 -25.76
N ALA A 523 5.77 -25.60 -25.52
CA ALA A 523 6.61 -26.50 -26.32
C ALA A 523 6.08 -26.67 -27.77
N SER A 524 4.76 -26.53 -27.98
CA SER A 524 4.15 -26.51 -29.32
C SER A 524 4.35 -25.18 -30.07
N GLY A 525 4.95 -24.16 -29.44
CA GLY A 525 5.16 -22.84 -29.99
C GLY A 525 3.93 -21.91 -29.90
N ARG A 526 2.90 -22.33 -29.17
CA ARG A 526 1.71 -21.50 -28.89
C ARG A 526 1.90 -20.67 -27.64
N ASP A 527 1.29 -19.50 -27.60
CA ASP A 527 1.19 -18.62 -26.42
C ASP A 527 -0.25 -18.47 -25.90
N MET A 528 -1.23 -19.02 -26.64
CA MET A 528 -2.65 -18.99 -26.28
C MET A 528 -3.19 -20.40 -26.08
N LEU A 529 -3.85 -20.64 -24.96
CA LEU A 529 -4.57 -21.87 -24.70
C LEU A 529 -5.86 -21.90 -25.51
N THR A 530 -6.26 -23.09 -25.99
CA THR A 530 -7.61 -23.31 -26.52
C THR A 530 -8.65 -23.20 -25.40
N GLU A 531 -9.92 -22.95 -25.74
CA GLU A 531 -11.00 -22.85 -24.75
C GLU A 531 -11.11 -24.07 -23.83
N PRO A 532 -11.02 -25.33 -24.32
CA PRO A 532 -10.98 -26.50 -23.44
C PRO A 532 -9.78 -26.55 -22.51
N GLU A 533 -8.59 -26.14 -22.97
CA GLU A 533 -7.38 -26.07 -22.15
C GLU A 533 -7.50 -24.98 -21.06
N ALA A 534 -8.04 -23.79 -21.42
CA ALA A 534 -8.28 -22.71 -20.47
C ALA A 534 -9.31 -23.12 -19.39
N LYS A 535 -10.38 -23.83 -19.79
CA LYS A 535 -11.36 -24.38 -18.85
C LYS A 535 -10.76 -25.46 -17.93
N ALA A 536 -9.86 -26.30 -18.44
CA ALA A 536 -9.15 -27.28 -17.63
C ALA A 536 -8.28 -26.60 -16.56
N VAL A 537 -7.62 -25.46 -16.90
CA VAL A 537 -6.91 -24.62 -15.90
C VAL A 537 -7.89 -24.12 -14.84
N CYS A 538 -9.05 -23.60 -15.24
CA CYS A 538 -10.07 -23.13 -14.29
C CYS A 538 -10.56 -24.27 -13.37
N GLU A 539 -10.85 -25.46 -13.92
CA GLU A 539 -11.30 -26.63 -13.14
C GLU A 539 -10.24 -27.09 -12.13
N ALA A 540 -8.96 -27.10 -12.50
CA ALA A 540 -7.85 -27.44 -11.62
C ALA A 540 -7.74 -26.51 -10.40
N TYR A 541 -8.24 -25.26 -10.54
CA TYR A 541 -8.35 -24.28 -9.45
C TYR A 541 -9.76 -24.19 -8.86
N HIS A 542 -10.60 -25.19 -9.10
CA HIS A 542 -11.98 -25.29 -8.60
C HIS A 542 -12.89 -24.11 -9.00
N ILE A 543 -12.60 -23.45 -10.10
CA ILE A 543 -13.49 -22.46 -10.71
C ILE A 543 -14.54 -23.22 -11.50
N PRO A 544 -15.84 -23.10 -11.17
CA PRO A 544 -16.88 -23.83 -11.88
C PRO A 544 -16.97 -23.37 -13.34
N VAL A 545 -16.86 -24.32 -14.27
CA VAL A 545 -17.01 -24.06 -15.70
C VAL A 545 -18.19 -24.88 -16.29
N VAL A 546 -18.77 -24.37 -17.36
CA VAL A 546 -19.80 -25.10 -18.07
C VAL A 546 -19.22 -26.35 -18.73
N ILE A 547 -19.95 -27.49 -18.64
CA ILE A 547 -19.59 -28.75 -19.31
C ILE A 547 -19.35 -28.49 -20.78
N THR A 548 -18.11 -28.72 -21.23
CA THR A 548 -17.66 -28.49 -22.61
C THR A 548 -16.99 -29.76 -23.13
N ARG A 549 -17.34 -30.20 -24.32
CA ARG A 549 -16.76 -31.36 -24.97
C ARG A 549 -16.24 -31.00 -26.36
N THR A 550 -15.07 -31.50 -26.69
CA THR A 550 -14.45 -31.30 -28.01
C THR A 550 -14.81 -32.46 -28.94
N VAL A 551 -15.17 -32.14 -30.16
CA VAL A 551 -15.48 -33.11 -31.21
C VAL A 551 -14.77 -32.70 -32.52
N PRO A 552 -14.48 -33.64 -33.41
CA PRO A 552 -13.96 -33.30 -34.75
C PRO A 552 -14.84 -32.30 -35.49
N ALA A 553 -14.31 -31.70 -36.57
CA ALA A 553 -15.05 -30.78 -37.45
C ALA A 553 -16.10 -31.52 -38.32
N ASP A 554 -16.96 -32.30 -37.66
CA ASP A 554 -18.03 -33.15 -38.21
C ASP A 554 -19.35 -32.85 -37.51
N ALA A 555 -20.38 -32.60 -38.31
CA ALA A 555 -21.71 -32.24 -37.83
C ALA A 555 -22.42 -33.39 -37.10
N GLU A 556 -22.19 -34.63 -37.50
CA GLU A 556 -22.78 -35.83 -36.85
C GLU A 556 -22.12 -36.06 -35.47
N ALA A 557 -20.83 -35.91 -35.40
CA ALA A 557 -20.11 -35.98 -34.11
C ALA A 557 -20.57 -34.90 -33.14
N ALA A 558 -20.78 -33.67 -33.63
CA ALA A 558 -21.32 -32.58 -32.81
C ALA A 558 -22.74 -32.84 -32.32
N ALA A 559 -23.63 -33.37 -33.20
CA ALA A 559 -25.00 -33.72 -32.85
C ALA A 559 -25.07 -34.87 -31.83
N ALA A 560 -24.21 -35.89 -32.01
CA ALA A 560 -24.13 -37.03 -31.08
C ALA A 560 -23.66 -36.62 -29.69
N GLU A 561 -22.66 -35.73 -29.59
CA GLU A 561 -22.18 -35.25 -28.31
C GLU A 561 -23.18 -34.30 -27.65
N ALA A 562 -23.87 -33.46 -28.45
CA ALA A 562 -24.95 -32.62 -27.95
C ALA A 562 -26.06 -33.43 -27.29
N ALA A 563 -26.45 -34.58 -27.91
CA ALA A 563 -27.42 -35.47 -27.33
C ALA A 563 -26.97 -36.13 -26.02
N ARG A 564 -25.64 -36.32 -25.82
CA ARG A 564 -25.08 -36.84 -24.56
C ARG A 564 -25.09 -35.77 -23.46
N ILE A 565 -24.76 -34.51 -23.82
CA ILE A 565 -24.78 -33.37 -22.88
C ILE A 565 -26.22 -33.05 -22.45
N GLY A 566 -27.15 -33.16 -23.37
CA GLY A 566 -28.56 -32.77 -23.18
C GLY A 566 -28.86 -31.37 -23.70
N PHE A 567 -30.02 -31.22 -24.34
CA PHE A 567 -30.44 -29.95 -24.95
C PHE A 567 -31.11 -29.01 -23.92
N PRO A 568 -31.05 -27.71 -24.16
CA PRO A 568 -30.38 -27.01 -25.26
C PRO A 568 -28.85 -26.92 -25.10
N VAL A 569 -28.14 -26.80 -26.24
CA VAL A 569 -26.67 -26.69 -26.26
C VAL A 569 -26.17 -25.45 -27.02
N VAL A 570 -24.88 -25.17 -26.88
CA VAL A 570 -24.11 -24.20 -27.66
C VAL A 570 -23.07 -24.98 -28.46
N ILE A 571 -22.86 -24.60 -29.70
CA ILE A 571 -21.74 -25.05 -30.52
C ILE A 571 -20.83 -23.88 -30.85
N LYS A 572 -19.51 -24.09 -30.69
CA LYS A 572 -18.48 -23.09 -31.06
C LYS A 572 -17.43 -23.75 -31.95
N ILE A 573 -16.91 -23.01 -32.91
CA ILE A 573 -15.76 -23.47 -33.72
C ILE A 573 -14.51 -23.60 -32.82
N LEU A 574 -13.76 -24.67 -33.02
CA LEU A 574 -12.44 -24.86 -32.38
C LEU A 574 -11.34 -24.65 -33.44
N SER A 575 -10.53 -23.63 -33.26
CA SER A 575 -9.45 -23.27 -34.16
C SER A 575 -8.41 -22.47 -33.36
N GLU A 576 -7.14 -22.76 -33.57
CA GLU A 576 -6.01 -22.00 -33.02
C GLU A 576 -5.86 -20.64 -33.72
N ASP A 577 -6.30 -20.52 -34.99
CA ASP A 577 -6.16 -19.31 -35.80
C ASP A 577 -7.30 -18.29 -35.60
N ILE A 578 -8.39 -18.68 -34.90
CA ILE A 578 -9.58 -17.83 -34.74
C ILE A 578 -9.81 -17.54 -33.25
N SER A 579 -9.34 -16.39 -32.80
CA SER A 579 -9.45 -15.92 -31.42
C SER A 579 -10.84 -15.34 -31.07
N HIS A 580 -11.45 -14.56 -32.00
CA HIS A 580 -12.75 -13.92 -31.83
C HIS A 580 -13.85 -14.69 -32.58
N LYS A 581 -14.30 -15.80 -32.00
CA LYS A 581 -15.23 -16.74 -32.63
C LYS A 581 -16.59 -16.12 -32.99
N SER A 582 -17.09 -15.20 -32.15
CA SER A 582 -18.38 -14.53 -32.37
C SER A 582 -18.39 -13.65 -33.62
N ASP A 583 -17.28 -12.96 -33.93
CA ASP A 583 -17.20 -12.01 -35.04
C ASP A 583 -17.28 -12.71 -36.41
N VAL A 584 -16.90 -13.98 -36.44
CA VAL A 584 -16.92 -14.81 -37.65
C VAL A 584 -18.17 -15.73 -37.73
N GLY A 585 -19.10 -15.53 -36.81
CA GLY A 585 -20.26 -16.44 -36.69
C GLY A 585 -19.88 -17.87 -36.28
N GLY A 586 -18.74 -17.99 -35.56
CA GLY A 586 -18.21 -19.25 -35.03
C GLY A 586 -18.85 -19.69 -33.71
N VAL A 587 -19.96 -19.06 -33.28
CA VAL A 587 -20.71 -19.41 -32.08
C VAL A 587 -22.20 -19.45 -32.46
N VAL A 588 -22.91 -20.54 -32.09
CA VAL A 588 -24.36 -20.64 -32.22
C VAL A 588 -24.95 -21.13 -30.89
N LEU A 589 -25.89 -20.34 -30.39
CA LEU A 589 -26.51 -20.54 -29.07
C LEU A 589 -27.90 -21.18 -29.22
N ASN A 590 -28.34 -21.79 -28.10
CA ASN A 590 -29.72 -22.20 -27.90
C ASN A 590 -30.25 -23.26 -28.92
N LEU A 591 -29.39 -24.20 -29.32
CA LEU A 591 -29.75 -25.31 -30.18
C LEU A 591 -30.57 -26.33 -29.39
N GLN A 592 -31.80 -26.65 -29.88
CA GLN A 592 -32.81 -27.38 -29.13
C GLN A 592 -32.77 -28.88 -29.36
N ASP A 593 -32.24 -29.33 -30.50
CA ASP A 593 -32.14 -30.72 -30.87
C ASP A 593 -30.95 -31.03 -31.78
N ALA A 594 -30.78 -32.30 -32.16
CA ALA A 594 -29.67 -32.77 -32.96
C ALA A 594 -29.65 -32.18 -34.38
N ASP A 595 -30.84 -31.90 -34.95
CA ASP A 595 -30.98 -31.36 -36.31
C ASP A 595 -30.54 -29.88 -36.33
N ASP A 596 -30.88 -29.10 -35.31
CA ASP A 596 -30.39 -27.75 -35.11
C ASP A 596 -28.87 -27.73 -35.05
N VAL A 597 -28.24 -28.67 -34.30
CA VAL A 597 -26.79 -28.77 -34.17
C VAL A 597 -26.14 -29.12 -35.51
N ARG A 598 -26.68 -30.07 -36.28
CA ARG A 598 -26.17 -30.40 -37.63
C ARG A 598 -26.21 -29.20 -38.57
N ALA A 599 -27.36 -28.54 -38.61
CA ALA A 599 -27.56 -27.37 -39.45
C ALA A 599 -26.58 -26.23 -39.07
N ALA A 600 -26.45 -25.95 -37.76
CA ALA A 600 -25.53 -24.96 -37.26
C ALA A 600 -24.06 -25.28 -37.57
N ALA A 601 -23.63 -26.54 -37.40
CA ALA A 601 -22.27 -26.99 -37.66
C ALA A 601 -21.90 -26.82 -39.14
N HIS A 602 -22.79 -27.27 -40.07
CA HIS A 602 -22.60 -27.11 -41.50
C HIS A 602 -22.52 -25.63 -41.94
N ALA A 603 -23.47 -24.82 -41.44
CA ALA A 603 -23.47 -23.38 -41.74
C ALA A 603 -22.22 -22.66 -41.21
N MET A 604 -21.77 -23.03 -40.01
CA MET A 604 -20.56 -22.46 -39.35
C MET A 604 -19.32 -22.82 -40.18
N LEU A 605 -19.10 -24.07 -40.53
CA LEU A 605 -17.97 -24.50 -41.36
C LEU A 605 -17.96 -23.78 -42.70
N GLY A 606 -19.15 -23.64 -43.34
CA GLY A 606 -19.29 -22.91 -44.62
C GLY A 606 -18.87 -21.43 -44.52
N ARG A 607 -19.31 -20.76 -43.43
CA ARG A 607 -18.94 -19.33 -43.18
C ARG A 607 -17.48 -19.19 -42.88
N VAL A 608 -16.95 -19.97 -41.92
CA VAL A 608 -15.56 -19.85 -41.48
C VAL A 608 -14.57 -20.12 -42.61
N ARG A 609 -14.77 -21.20 -43.39
CA ARG A 609 -13.95 -21.53 -44.54
C ARG A 609 -13.98 -20.45 -45.64
N LYS A 610 -15.13 -19.76 -45.80
CA LYS A 610 -15.25 -18.65 -46.76
C LYS A 610 -14.52 -17.39 -46.27
N SER A 611 -14.58 -17.08 -45.00
CA SER A 611 -13.99 -15.86 -44.42
C SER A 611 -12.49 -16.01 -44.08
N PHE A 612 -12.09 -17.24 -43.73
CA PHE A 612 -10.72 -17.60 -43.36
C PHE A 612 -10.31 -18.91 -44.02
N PRO A 613 -10.01 -18.88 -45.34
CA PRO A 613 -9.75 -20.11 -46.14
C PRO A 613 -8.54 -20.90 -45.62
N ASP A 614 -7.57 -20.19 -45.04
CA ASP A 614 -6.30 -20.74 -44.56
C ASP A 614 -6.31 -21.13 -43.08
N ALA A 615 -7.40 -20.81 -42.32
CA ALA A 615 -7.51 -21.15 -40.93
C ALA A 615 -7.66 -22.64 -40.73
N ARG A 616 -6.87 -23.19 -39.83
CA ARG A 616 -6.98 -24.57 -39.34
C ARG A 616 -8.19 -24.70 -38.44
N ILE A 617 -9.10 -25.59 -38.82
CA ILE A 617 -10.27 -25.92 -38.01
C ILE A 617 -10.05 -27.29 -37.36
N ASP A 618 -9.81 -27.28 -36.04
CA ASP A 618 -9.53 -28.51 -35.27
C ASP A 618 -10.82 -29.26 -34.90
N GLY A 619 -11.95 -28.56 -34.91
CA GLY A 619 -13.24 -29.19 -34.59
C GLY A 619 -14.28 -28.21 -34.09
N PHE A 620 -15.14 -28.74 -33.21
CA PHE A 620 -16.12 -27.95 -32.47
C PHE A 620 -15.99 -28.19 -30.96
N THR A 621 -16.35 -27.19 -30.18
CA THR A 621 -16.75 -27.39 -28.80
C THR A 621 -18.27 -27.38 -28.68
N VAL A 622 -18.81 -28.40 -28.02
CA VAL A 622 -20.24 -28.54 -27.67
C VAL A 622 -20.34 -28.34 -26.17
N GLN A 623 -21.18 -27.41 -25.75
CA GLN A 623 -21.39 -27.15 -24.33
C GLN A 623 -22.85 -26.99 -23.94
N ALA A 624 -23.19 -27.34 -22.69
CA ALA A 624 -24.53 -27.13 -22.16
C ALA A 624 -24.92 -25.66 -22.21
N MET A 625 -26.17 -25.36 -22.62
CA MET A 625 -26.72 -24.01 -22.56
C MET A 625 -27.11 -23.66 -21.13
N VAL A 626 -26.36 -22.79 -20.48
CA VAL A 626 -26.68 -22.33 -19.14
C VAL A 626 -27.81 -21.29 -19.19
N LYS A 627 -28.94 -21.63 -18.54
CA LYS A 627 -30.10 -20.74 -18.41
C LYS A 627 -30.35 -20.47 -16.93
N ARG A 628 -29.68 -19.49 -16.35
CA ARG A 628 -29.91 -19.02 -14.98
C ARG A 628 -30.81 -17.80 -14.97
N LYS A 629 -31.92 -17.88 -14.25
CA LYS A 629 -32.86 -16.77 -14.11
C LYS A 629 -32.19 -15.66 -13.24
N GLN A 630 -32.46 -14.42 -13.62
CA GLN A 630 -32.03 -13.24 -12.89
C GLN A 630 -30.51 -13.20 -12.60
N ALA A 631 -29.71 -13.82 -13.48
CA ALA A 631 -28.27 -13.86 -13.34
C ALA A 631 -27.62 -12.56 -13.82
N GLN A 632 -26.48 -12.24 -13.21
CA GLN A 632 -25.58 -11.16 -13.64
C GLN A 632 -24.42 -11.74 -14.43
N GLU A 633 -24.01 -11.02 -15.48
CA GLU A 633 -22.79 -11.33 -16.24
C GLU A 633 -21.63 -10.53 -15.65
N LEU A 634 -20.59 -11.21 -15.22
CA LEU A 634 -19.38 -10.61 -14.64
C LEU A 634 -18.17 -10.94 -15.51
N ILE A 635 -17.15 -10.09 -15.39
CA ILE A 635 -15.82 -10.35 -15.92
C ILE A 635 -14.82 -10.47 -14.76
N ILE A 636 -13.97 -11.49 -14.84
CA ILE A 636 -12.77 -11.60 -14.01
C ILE A 636 -11.59 -11.76 -14.95
N GLY A 637 -10.71 -10.76 -14.94
CA GLY A 637 -9.50 -10.74 -15.77
C GLY A 637 -8.24 -10.70 -14.92
N ALA A 638 -7.12 -11.12 -15.50
CA ALA A 638 -5.79 -10.89 -14.98
C ALA A 638 -4.84 -10.53 -16.11
N SER A 639 -3.90 -9.65 -15.85
CA SER A 639 -2.86 -9.24 -16.80
C SER A 639 -1.60 -8.83 -16.06
N ILE A 640 -0.50 -8.65 -16.80
CA ILE A 640 0.76 -8.20 -16.24
C ILE A 640 0.92 -6.70 -16.54
N ASP A 641 0.86 -5.88 -15.49
CA ASP A 641 1.24 -4.47 -15.56
C ASP A 641 2.78 -4.34 -15.62
N PRO A 642 3.33 -3.49 -16.51
CA PRO A 642 4.78 -3.37 -16.67
C PRO A 642 5.48 -2.86 -15.40
N THR A 643 4.79 -2.14 -14.51
CA THR A 643 5.34 -1.57 -13.28
C THR A 643 5.07 -2.46 -12.07
N PHE A 644 3.81 -2.88 -11.88
CA PHE A 644 3.36 -3.58 -10.67
C PHE A 644 3.26 -5.11 -10.81
N GLY A 645 3.52 -5.65 -12.01
CA GLY A 645 3.39 -7.08 -12.26
C GLY A 645 1.92 -7.54 -12.34
N PRO A 646 1.57 -8.72 -11.83
CA PRO A 646 0.21 -9.24 -11.94
C PRO A 646 -0.84 -8.33 -11.33
N VAL A 647 -1.93 -8.11 -12.06
CA VAL A 647 -3.13 -7.38 -11.61
C VAL A 647 -4.38 -8.18 -11.92
N ILE A 648 -5.38 -8.08 -11.07
CA ILE A 648 -6.68 -8.72 -11.22
C ILE A 648 -7.73 -7.65 -11.45
N LEU A 649 -8.55 -7.86 -12.49
CA LEU A 649 -9.69 -7.03 -12.84
C LEU A 649 -10.99 -7.75 -12.46
N PHE A 650 -11.92 -7.02 -11.91
CA PHE A 650 -13.30 -7.46 -11.66
C PHE A 650 -14.26 -6.40 -12.16
N GLY A 651 -15.38 -6.80 -12.76
CA GLY A 651 -16.40 -5.87 -13.21
C GLY A 651 -17.63 -6.51 -13.82
N GLN A 652 -18.50 -5.65 -14.39
CA GLN A 652 -19.62 -6.10 -15.18
C GLN A 652 -19.12 -6.71 -16.48
N GLY A 653 -19.58 -7.94 -16.78
CA GLY A 653 -19.22 -8.71 -17.96
C GLY A 653 -20.19 -8.55 -19.12
N GLY A 654 -20.06 -9.46 -20.10
CA GLY A 654 -20.89 -9.49 -21.30
C GLY A 654 -20.39 -8.58 -22.42
N THR A 655 -21.19 -8.39 -23.47
CA THR A 655 -20.81 -7.65 -24.67
C THR A 655 -20.69 -6.13 -24.50
N ALA A 656 -21.19 -5.58 -23.39
CA ALA A 656 -21.18 -4.14 -23.10
C ALA A 656 -19.99 -3.68 -22.24
N VAL A 657 -19.04 -4.54 -21.93
CA VAL A 657 -17.89 -4.25 -21.03
C VAL A 657 -17.15 -2.98 -21.43
N GLU A 658 -16.83 -2.83 -22.71
CA GLU A 658 -16.06 -1.69 -23.24
C GLU A 658 -16.82 -0.35 -23.13
N VAL A 659 -18.14 -0.39 -23.19
CA VAL A 659 -19.01 0.79 -23.13
C VAL A 659 -19.31 1.19 -21.69
N MET A 660 -19.62 0.22 -20.83
CA MET A 660 -20.05 0.47 -19.45
C MET A 660 -18.90 0.87 -18.54
N LYS A 661 -17.68 0.36 -18.79
CA LYS A 661 -16.45 0.63 -18.03
C LYS A 661 -16.65 0.53 -16.51
N ASP A 662 -17.46 -0.44 -16.08
CA ASP A 662 -17.69 -0.74 -14.65
C ASP A 662 -16.75 -1.83 -14.20
N SER A 663 -15.53 -1.45 -13.87
CA SER A 663 -14.51 -2.39 -13.41
C SER A 663 -13.61 -1.76 -12.35
N ALA A 664 -13.04 -2.61 -11.51
CA ALA A 664 -12.04 -2.26 -10.51
C ALA A 664 -10.84 -3.21 -10.60
N MET A 665 -9.67 -2.75 -10.15
CA MET A 665 -8.44 -3.54 -10.15
C MET A 665 -7.93 -3.77 -8.74
N ALA A 666 -7.20 -4.89 -8.56
CA ALA A 666 -6.51 -5.21 -7.33
C ALA A 666 -5.14 -5.85 -7.61
N LEU A 667 -4.21 -5.65 -6.69
CA LEU A 667 -2.91 -6.33 -6.71
C LEU A 667 -3.01 -7.65 -5.93
N PRO A 668 -2.71 -8.80 -6.56
CA PRO A 668 -2.60 -10.05 -5.83
C PRO A 668 -1.36 -10.06 -4.90
N PRO A 669 -1.33 -10.93 -3.86
CA PRO A 669 -2.32 -11.97 -3.55
C PRO A 669 -3.57 -11.41 -2.85
N LEU A 670 -4.71 -12.07 -3.07
CA LEU A 670 -6.00 -11.72 -2.48
C LEU A 670 -6.43 -12.74 -1.42
N ASN A 671 -7.17 -12.25 -0.42
CA ASN A 671 -7.99 -13.04 0.50
C ASN A 671 -9.47 -12.66 0.36
N ALA A 672 -10.37 -13.29 1.11
CA ALA A 672 -11.80 -13.04 1.01
C ALA A 672 -12.18 -11.57 1.31
N PRO A 673 -11.67 -10.89 2.37
CA PRO A 673 -11.90 -9.46 2.59
C PRO A 673 -11.45 -8.57 1.42
N LEU A 674 -10.26 -8.80 0.88
CA LEU A 674 -9.73 -8.03 -0.26
C LEU A 674 -10.53 -8.27 -1.55
N ALA A 675 -10.95 -9.51 -1.80
CA ALA A 675 -11.82 -9.83 -2.93
C ALA A 675 -13.21 -9.16 -2.79
N ARG A 676 -13.79 -9.14 -1.59
CA ARG A 676 -15.04 -8.40 -1.32
C ARG A 676 -14.86 -6.90 -1.52
N ALA A 677 -13.76 -6.33 -1.03
CA ALA A 677 -13.44 -4.91 -1.22
C ALA A 677 -13.28 -4.56 -2.72
N LEU A 678 -12.71 -5.46 -3.52
CA LEU A 678 -12.63 -5.29 -4.98
C LEU A 678 -14.03 -5.27 -5.62
N ILE A 679 -14.91 -6.19 -5.23
CA ILE A 679 -16.30 -6.25 -5.71
C ILE A 679 -17.04 -4.95 -5.35
N ASP A 680 -16.95 -4.50 -4.11
CA ASP A 680 -17.66 -3.31 -3.60
C ASP A 680 -17.23 -1.99 -4.27
N ARG A 681 -16.08 -1.93 -4.95
CA ARG A 681 -15.64 -0.78 -5.74
C ARG A 681 -16.37 -0.62 -7.07
N THR A 682 -17.16 -1.62 -7.50
CA THR A 682 -17.90 -1.60 -8.77
C THR A 682 -19.36 -1.24 -8.60
N ARG A 683 -19.97 -0.73 -9.65
CA ARG A 683 -21.43 -0.46 -9.65
C ARG A 683 -22.26 -1.74 -9.69
N VAL A 684 -21.75 -2.79 -10.36
CA VAL A 684 -22.41 -4.09 -10.42
C VAL A 684 -22.60 -4.72 -9.04
N ALA A 685 -21.76 -4.37 -8.06
CA ALA A 685 -21.93 -4.82 -6.67
C ALA A 685 -23.31 -4.50 -6.09
N ARG A 686 -23.95 -3.41 -6.53
CA ARG A 686 -25.31 -3.05 -6.10
C ARG A 686 -26.34 -4.04 -6.65
N LEU A 687 -26.16 -4.53 -7.87
CA LEU A 687 -27.02 -5.53 -8.48
C LEU A 687 -26.86 -6.89 -7.82
N LEU A 688 -25.60 -7.22 -7.44
CA LEU A 688 -25.28 -8.48 -6.73
C LEU A 688 -25.91 -8.56 -5.34
N LYS A 689 -26.18 -7.44 -4.68
CA LYS A 689 -26.86 -7.39 -3.37
C LYS A 689 -28.36 -7.65 -3.44
N GLY A 690 -28.90 -7.81 -4.66
CA GLY A 690 -30.32 -7.98 -4.91
C GLY A 690 -31.08 -6.66 -4.98
N TYR A 691 -32.15 -6.63 -5.75
CA TYR A 691 -33.04 -5.47 -5.87
C TYR A 691 -34.45 -5.89 -6.28
N ARG A 692 -35.46 -5.26 -5.71
CA ARG A 692 -36.89 -5.61 -5.95
C ARG A 692 -37.10 -7.10 -5.75
N ASP A 693 -37.56 -7.82 -6.79
CA ASP A 693 -37.85 -9.26 -6.78
C ASP A 693 -36.62 -10.13 -7.17
N VAL A 694 -35.42 -9.53 -7.36
CA VAL A 694 -34.18 -10.25 -7.67
C VAL A 694 -33.47 -10.57 -6.37
N PRO A 695 -33.32 -11.86 -6.02
CA PRO A 695 -32.59 -12.24 -4.81
C PRO A 695 -31.10 -11.87 -4.90
N PRO A 696 -30.39 -11.71 -3.76
CA PRO A 696 -28.96 -11.54 -3.75
C PRO A 696 -28.25 -12.69 -4.47
N ALA A 697 -27.23 -12.36 -5.26
CA ALA A 697 -26.35 -13.32 -5.88
C ALA A 697 -25.40 -13.96 -4.86
N ASP A 698 -24.86 -15.12 -5.17
CA ASP A 698 -23.82 -15.78 -4.35
C ASP A 698 -22.48 -15.05 -4.49
N ILE A 699 -22.30 -14.01 -3.66
CA ILE A 699 -21.07 -13.23 -3.64
C ILE A 699 -19.88 -14.09 -3.18
N ASP A 700 -20.11 -15.12 -2.34
CA ASP A 700 -19.05 -16.01 -1.87
C ASP A 700 -18.46 -16.85 -3.00
N ALA A 701 -19.29 -17.27 -3.97
CA ALA A 701 -18.81 -17.94 -5.17
C ALA A 701 -17.94 -17.03 -6.06
N VAL A 702 -18.26 -15.73 -6.13
CA VAL A 702 -17.44 -14.74 -6.84
C VAL A 702 -16.11 -14.52 -6.11
N VAL A 703 -16.14 -14.39 -4.79
CA VAL A 703 -14.95 -14.27 -3.94
C VAL A 703 -14.04 -15.48 -4.11
N ALA A 704 -14.61 -16.70 -4.09
CA ALA A 704 -13.86 -17.93 -4.31
C ALA A 704 -13.17 -17.94 -5.68
N THR A 705 -13.85 -17.49 -6.74
CA THR A 705 -13.29 -17.38 -8.09
C THR A 705 -12.12 -16.37 -8.13
N LEU A 706 -12.27 -15.19 -7.53
CA LEU A 706 -11.21 -14.18 -7.45
C LEU A 706 -9.97 -14.69 -6.68
N MET A 707 -10.19 -15.42 -5.59
CA MET A 707 -9.09 -16.04 -4.82
C MET A 707 -8.40 -17.14 -5.63
N ALA A 708 -9.16 -17.95 -6.36
CA ALA A 708 -8.63 -18.99 -7.24
C ALA A 708 -7.74 -18.40 -8.36
N VAL A 709 -8.20 -17.33 -9.01
CA VAL A 709 -7.39 -16.59 -10.00
C VAL A 709 -6.12 -16.01 -9.35
N SER A 710 -6.24 -15.42 -8.16
CA SER A 710 -5.08 -14.90 -7.43
C SER A 710 -4.06 -15.98 -7.08
N GLN A 711 -4.53 -17.18 -6.71
CA GLN A 711 -3.66 -18.32 -6.41
C GLN A 711 -3.02 -18.88 -7.69
N LEU A 712 -3.77 -18.97 -8.78
CA LEU A 712 -3.25 -19.39 -10.09
C LEU A 712 -2.07 -18.53 -10.53
N LEU A 713 -2.17 -17.20 -10.42
CA LEU A 713 -1.09 -16.28 -10.76
C LEU A 713 0.15 -16.48 -9.87
N ALA A 714 -0.04 -16.82 -8.59
CA ALA A 714 1.06 -17.08 -7.67
C ALA A 714 1.77 -18.42 -7.96
N ASP A 715 1.00 -19.46 -8.33
CA ASP A 715 1.51 -20.80 -8.56
C ASP A 715 2.10 -20.97 -9.96
N VAL A 716 1.59 -20.24 -10.97
CA VAL A 716 1.91 -20.42 -12.40
C VAL A 716 2.32 -19.09 -13.01
N PRO A 717 3.59 -18.69 -12.85
CA PRO A 717 4.09 -17.38 -13.30
C PRO A 717 4.12 -17.22 -14.83
N GLU A 718 3.97 -18.29 -15.57
CA GLU A 718 3.88 -18.28 -17.04
C GLU A 718 2.55 -17.69 -17.57
N VAL A 719 1.53 -17.53 -16.72
CA VAL A 719 0.26 -16.91 -17.09
C VAL A 719 0.45 -15.41 -17.30
N ALA A 720 0.34 -14.96 -18.54
CA ALA A 720 0.46 -13.57 -18.95
C ALA A 720 -0.86 -12.82 -18.91
N GLU A 721 -1.94 -13.49 -19.32
CA GLU A 721 -3.31 -12.96 -19.29
C GLU A 721 -4.28 -14.07 -18.98
N LEU A 722 -5.35 -13.72 -18.29
CA LEU A 722 -6.50 -14.55 -18.06
C LEU A 722 -7.76 -13.70 -18.22
N ASP A 723 -8.77 -14.22 -18.89
CA ASP A 723 -10.07 -13.57 -19.05
C ASP A 723 -11.19 -14.62 -18.91
N ILE A 724 -12.01 -14.45 -17.88
CA ILE A 724 -13.25 -15.21 -17.65
C ILE A 724 -14.40 -14.27 -17.95
N ASN A 725 -15.00 -14.40 -19.14
CA ASN A 725 -16.05 -13.50 -19.61
C ASN A 725 -17.03 -14.22 -20.58
N PRO A 726 -18.32 -14.43 -20.16
CA PRO A 726 -18.87 -14.06 -18.87
C PRO A 726 -18.70 -15.13 -17.78
N LEU A 727 -18.57 -14.68 -16.54
CA LEU A 727 -18.91 -15.45 -15.35
C LEU A 727 -20.35 -15.16 -14.99
N ILE A 728 -21.23 -16.16 -15.12
CA ILE A 728 -22.66 -16.03 -14.81
C ILE A 728 -22.88 -16.30 -13.32
N VAL A 729 -23.52 -15.35 -12.64
CA VAL A 729 -23.74 -15.43 -11.19
C VAL A 729 -25.20 -15.14 -10.84
N ASN A 730 -25.79 -15.97 -10.00
CA ASN A 730 -27.08 -15.75 -9.36
C ASN A 730 -27.05 -16.31 -7.92
N HIS A 731 -28.19 -16.51 -7.28
CA HIS A 731 -28.29 -17.07 -5.92
C HIS A 731 -27.89 -18.57 -5.84
N GLU A 732 -27.75 -19.27 -6.96
CA GLU A 732 -27.32 -20.69 -7.03
C GLU A 732 -25.80 -20.85 -7.14
N GLY A 733 -25.04 -19.73 -7.27
CA GLY A 733 -23.59 -19.75 -7.40
C GLY A 733 -23.07 -19.08 -8.67
N ALA A 734 -21.80 -19.31 -8.96
CA ALA A 734 -21.10 -18.80 -10.14
C ALA A 734 -20.75 -19.91 -11.13
N ILE A 735 -20.71 -19.61 -12.43
CA ILE A 735 -20.25 -20.53 -13.48
C ILE A 735 -19.62 -19.76 -14.65
N ALA A 736 -18.41 -20.12 -15.04
CA ALA A 736 -17.72 -19.54 -16.19
C ALA A 736 -18.21 -20.20 -17.50
N LEU A 737 -18.66 -19.37 -18.44
CA LEU A 737 -19.11 -19.86 -19.76
C LEU A 737 -17.96 -19.85 -20.77
N ASP A 738 -17.04 -18.90 -20.64
CA ASP A 738 -15.86 -18.80 -21.49
C ASP A 738 -14.63 -18.43 -20.64
N ALA A 739 -13.48 -18.94 -21.05
CA ALA A 739 -12.20 -18.64 -20.42
C ALA A 739 -11.11 -18.57 -21.50
N ARG A 740 -10.21 -17.60 -21.37
CA ARG A 740 -9.03 -17.44 -22.20
C ARG A 740 -7.81 -17.31 -21.31
N VAL A 741 -6.72 -17.96 -21.68
CA VAL A 741 -5.45 -17.88 -20.96
C VAL A 741 -4.34 -17.72 -21.98
N ARG A 742 -3.55 -16.66 -21.84
CA ARG A 742 -2.31 -16.47 -22.57
C ARG A 742 -1.12 -16.73 -21.66
N VAL A 743 -0.11 -17.40 -22.20
CA VAL A 743 1.08 -17.82 -21.46
C VAL A 743 2.34 -17.30 -22.14
N SER A 744 3.39 -17.11 -21.36
CA SER A 744 4.68 -16.68 -21.88
C SER A 744 5.83 -17.25 -21.05
N SER A 745 6.85 -17.74 -21.72
CA SER A 745 8.11 -18.19 -21.10
C SER A 745 9.07 -17.03 -20.76
N GLN A 746 8.75 -15.81 -21.20
CA GLN A 746 9.62 -14.64 -21.02
C GLN A 746 9.27 -13.80 -19.78
N LEU A 747 8.22 -14.15 -19.07
CA LEU A 747 7.83 -13.43 -17.86
C LEU A 747 8.83 -13.68 -16.71
N PRO A 748 9.06 -12.70 -15.83
CA PRO A 748 9.87 -12.90 -14.63
C PRO A 748 9.31 -14.07 -13.81
N ALA A 749 10.14 -15.05 -13.51
CA ALA A 749 9.69 -16.26 -12.82
C ALA A 749 9.30 -15.99 -11.36
N GLY A 750 8.15 -16.55 -10.97
CA GLY A 750 7.72 -16.70 -9.56
C GLY A 750 7.43 -15.41 -8.82
N ALA A 751 7.65 -15.42 -7.51
CA ALA A 751 7.40 -14.30 -6.60
C ALA A 751 8.09 -12.99 -7.00
N ALA A 752 9.11 -13.06 -7.90
CA ALA A 752 9.82 -11.88 -8.40
C ALA A 752 8.98 -10.94 -9.28
N SER A 753 7.86 -11.40 -9.84
CA SER A 753 6.97 -10.58 -10.65
C SER A 753 5.96 -9.77 -9.83
N PHE A 754 5.71 -10.13 -8.56
CA PHE A 754 4.67 -9.50 -7.73
C PHE A 754 5.17 -8.23 -7.03
N ALA A 755 4.37 -7.18 -7.03
CA ALA A 755 4.61 -5.98 -6.22
C ALA A 755 4.48 -6.25 -4.70
N ILE A 756 3.65 -7.22 -4.33
CA ILE A 756 3.51 -7.74 -2.96
C ILE A 756 3.83 -9.23 -3.01
N GLN A 757 4.91 -9.64 -2.37
CA GLN A 757 5.37 -11.03 -2.44
C GLN A 757 4.37 -12.01 -1.82
N PRO A 758 3.91 -13.04 -2.56
CA PRO A 758 3.09 -14.10 -2.00
C PRO A 758 3.89 -14.96 -1.02
N TYR A 759 3.20 -15.81 -0.26
CA TYR A 759 3.83 -16.74 0.69
C TYR A 759 4.83 -17.65 -0.02
N PRO A 760 6.09 -17.71 0.46
CA PRO A 760 7.14 -18.49 -0.19
C PRO A 760 7.13 -19.97 0.25
N ALA A 761 6.11 -20.71 -0.16
CA ALA A 761 5.88 -22.12 0.22
C ALA A 761 7.07 -23.05 -0.09
N ALA A 762 7.81 -22.76 -1.16
CA ALA A 762 9.00 -23.52 -1.57
C ALA A 762 10.14 -23.53 -0.53
N LEU A 763 10.10 -22.61 0.44
CA LEU A 763 11.09 -22.56 1.53
C LEU A 763 10.77 -23.51 2.69
N ALA A 764 9.63 -24.21 2.68
CA ALA A 764 9.31 -25.23 3.67
C ALA A 764 10.20 -26.46 3.48
N GLU A 765 10.71 -27.01 4.58
CA GLU A 765 11.49 -28.26 4.59
C GLU A 765 11.22 -29.06 5.86
N THR A 766 11.33 -30.35 5.79
CA THR A 766 11.26 -31.26 6.94
C THR A 766 12.66 -31.82 7.22
N VAL A 767 13.09 -31.69 8.47
CA VAL A 767 14.37 -32.19 8.94
C VAL A 767 14.15 -33.19 10.09
N GLU A 768 15.11 -34.11 10.31
CA GLU A 768 15.06 -34.99 11.46
C GLU A 768 15.60 -34.28 12.72
N TRP A 769 14.84 -34.29 13.80
CA TRP A 769 15.22 -33.74 15.08
C TRP A 769 14.81 -34.69 16.22
N ARG A 770 15.77 -35.18 16.99
CA ARG A 770 15.55 -36.14 18.08
C ARG A 770 14.78 -37.41 17.65
N GLY A 771 15.01 -37.86 16.42
CA GLY A 771 14.33 -39.05 15.88
C GLY A 771 12.90 -38.84 15.44
N GLN A 772 12.45 -37.58 15.32
CA GLN A 772 11.13 -37.21 14.83
C GLN A 772 11.21 -36.16 13.71
N PRO A 773 10.27 -36.13 12.77
CA PRO A 773 10.21 -35.12 11.75
C PRO A 773 9.87 -33.77 12.35
N LEU A 774 10.65 -32.75 12.01
CA LEU A 774 10.46 -31.35 12.36
C LEU A 774 10.26 -30.55 11.09
N THR A 775 9.14 -29.83 10.98
CA THR A 775 8.89 -28.93 9.84
C THR A 775 9.43 -27.54 10.12
N LEU A 776 10.27 -27.05 9.21
CA LEU A 776 10.77 -25.68 9.20
C LEU A 776 10.15 -24.95 8.02
N ARG A 777 9.34 -23.95 8.27
CA ARG A 777 8.66 -23.19 7.22
C ARG A 777 8.59 -21.70 7.53
N PRO A 778 8.39 -20.82 6.54
CA PRO A 778 8.05 -19.43 6.81
C PRO A 778 6.78 -19.34 7.67
N ILE A 779 6.71 -18.33 8.52
CA ILE A 779 5.49 -18.01 9.27
C ILE A 779 4.43 -17.50 8.29
N ARG A 780 3.18 -17.84 8.56
CA ARG A 780 2.01 -17.44 7.74
C ARG A 780 0.94 -16.78 8.62
N PRO A 781 0.04 -16.00 8.02
CA PRO A 781 -1.01 -15.30 8.77
C PRO A 781 -1.88 -16.20 9.64
N GLU A 782 -2.15 -17.43 9.18
CA GLU A 782 -2.95 -18.44 9.86
C GLU A 782 -2.31 -18.97 11.15
N ASP A 783 -1.01 -18.69 11.35
CA ASP A 783 -0.30 -19.10 12.57
C ASP A 783 -0.64 -18.24 13.80
N GLU A 784 -1.51 -17.23 13.70
CA GLU A 784 -1.78 -16.25 14.75
C GLU A 784 -2.11 -16.93 16.11
N GLU A 785 -3.00 -17.92 16.12
CA GLU A 785 -3.37 -18.61 17.35
C GLU A 785 -2.26 -19.50 17.90
N HIS A 786 -1.59 -20.26 17.03
CA HIS A 786 -0.47 -21.12 17.42
C HIS A 786 0.72 -20.27 17.90
N HIS A 787 0.95 -19.12 17.27
CA HIS A 787 2.01 -18.20 17.67
C HIS A 787 1.71 -17.49 18.97
N ARG A 788 0.43 -17.16 19.27
CA ARG A 788 -0.02 -16.66 20.58
C ARG A 788 0.25 -17.69 21.66
N ALA A 789 -0.21 -18.92 21.46
CA ALA A 789 0.01 -20.01 22.41
C ALA A 789 1.52 -20.29 22.65
N PHE A 790 2.33 -20.12 21.59
CA PHE A 790 3.79 -20.20 21.71
C PHE A 790 4.34 -19.07 22.58
N LEU A 791 3.95 -17.81 22.35
CA LEU A 791 4.43 -16.65 23.11
C LEU A 791 3.98 -16.71 24.59
N GLU A 792 2.77 -17.16 24.85
CA GLU A 792 2.23 -17.34 26.22
C GLU A 792 2.96 -18.44 27.00
N SER A 793 3.58 -19.40 26.30
CA SER A 793 4.37 -20.47 26.90
C SER A 793 5.79 -20.05 27.31
N LEU A 794 6.22 -18.84 26.96
CA LEU A 794 7.57 -18.36 27.24
C LEU A 794 7.72 -17.84 28.67
N ASP A 795 8.91 -17.99 29.22
CA ASP A 795 9.26 -17.37 30.49
C ASP A 795 9.42 -15.84 30.34
N PRO A 796 9.04 -15.03 31.35
CA PRO A 796 9.25 -13.59 31.33
C PRO A 796 10.70 -13.17 31.04
N GLU A 797 11.65 -13.97 31.52
CA GLU A 797 13.07 -13.75 31.31
C GLU A 797 13.46 -13.96 29.84
N ASP A 798 12.88 -14.94 29.13
CA ASP A 798 13.13 -15.14 27.72
C ASP A 798 12.60 -13.98 26.86
N ILE A 799 11.42 -13.48 27.24
CA ILE A 799 10.83 -12.31 26.61
C ILE A 799 11.74 -11.10 26.85
N ARG A 800 12.25 -10.91 28.08
CA ARG A 800 13.17 -9.82 28.41
C ARG A 800 14.48 -9.94 27.63
N MET A 801 15.07 -11.12 27.57
CA MET A 801 16.32 -11.38 26.83
C MET A 801 16.17 -11.13 25.31
N ARG A 802 14.96 -11.22 24.75
CA ARG A 802 14.69 -11.04 23.33
C ARG A 802 14.18 -9.63 23.00
N LEU A 803 13.29 -9.10 23.82
CA LEU A 803 12.54 -7.87 23.53
C LEU A 803 12.96 -6.70 24.41
N PHE A 804 13.89 -6.91 25.38
CA PHE A 804 14.37 -5.91 26.33
C PHE A 804 13.30 -5.37 27.31
N TYR A 805 12.13 -6.02 27.39
CA TYR A 805 11.09 -5.74 28.36
C TYR A 805 10.33 -7.02 28.75
N SER A 806 9.64 -7.00 29.90
CA SER A 806 8.94 -8.16 30.45
C SER A 806 7.43 -7.94 30.52
N ARG A 807 6.73 -8.08 29.38
CA ARG A 807 5.26 -8.05 29.34
C ARG A 807 4.73 -9.38 28.77
N ARG A 808 3.78 -10.01 29.49
CA ARG A 808 3.22 -11.33 29.11
C ARG A 808 2.07 -11.28 28.12
N THR A 809 1.32 -10.20 28.05
CA THR A 809 0.12 -10.11 27.20
C THR A 809 0.36 -9.20 26.01
N MET A 810 0.17 -9.73 24.80
CA MET A 810 0.20 -9.00 23.55
C MET A 810 -1.21 -8.63 23.09
N GLU A 811 -1.40 -7.42 22.58
CA GLU A 811 -2.63 -7.07 21.91
C GLU A 811 -2.73 -7.79 20.54
N ARG A 812 -3.94 -8.01 20.07
CA ARG A 812 -4.17 -8.72 18.79
C ARG A 812 -3.48 -8.03 17.60
N SER A 813 -3.47 -6.70 17.57
CA SER A 813 -2.77 -5.91 16.56
C SER A 813 -1.25 -6.13 16.56
N GLU A 814 -0.71 -6.41 17.72
CA GLU A 814 0.71 -6.69 17.96
C GLU A 814 1.08 -8.08 17.45
N LEU A 815 0.26 -9.06 17.78
CA LEU A 815 0.42 -10.43 17.33
C LEU A 815 0.29 -10.53 15.80
N ALA A 816 -0.70 -9.86 15.23
CA ALA A 816 -0.88 -9.79 13.78
C ALA A 816 0.38 -9.28 13.06
N ARG A 817 1.08 -8.28 13.60
CA ARG A 817 2.36 -7.80 13.05
C ARG A 817 3.47 -8.85 13.05
N LEU A 818 3.43 -9.82 13.96
CA LEU A 818 4.43 -10.88 14.02
C LEU A 818 4.19 -12.00 13.00
N VAL A 819 2.97 -12.20 12.56
CA VAL A 819 2.60 -13.26 11.62
C VAL A 819 2.33 -12.73 10.20
N GLN A 820 1.87 -11.49 10.06
CA GLN A 820 1.59 -10.83 8.80
C GLN A 820 2.79 -10.02 8.31
N ILE A 821 3.85 -10.72 7.94
CA ILE A 821 5.13 -10.11 7.55
C ILE A 821 5.18 -9.73 6.07
N ASP A 822 6.06 -8.83 5.72
CA ASP A 822 6.43 -8.55 4.33
C ASP A 822 7.59 -9.44 3.92
N TYR A 823 7.31 -10.51 3.19
CA TYR A 823 8.34 -11.49 2.76
C TYR A 823 9.44 -10.89 1.87
N THR A 824 9.26 -9.66 1.38
CA THR A 824 10.31 -8.94 0.64
C THR A 824 11.44 -8.48 1.56
N ARG A 825 11.11 -8.10 2.80
CA ARG A 825 12.05 -7.53 3.77
C ARG A 825 12.27 -8.38 4.99
N GLU A 826 11.25 -9.14 5.37
CA GLU A 826 11.22 -9.88 6.61
C GLU A 826 11.01 -11.36 6.34
N MET A 827 11.82 -12.19 6.96
CA MET A 827 11.65 -13.63 6.96
C MET A 827 11.62 -14.14 8.38
N ALA A 828 10.59 -14.90 8.72
CA ALA A 828 10.48 -15.60 9.99
C ALA A 828 10.25 -17.08 9.73
N PHE A 829 11.25 -17.91 10.06
CA PHE A 829 11.09 -19.36 10.02
C PHE A 829 10.62 -19.87 11.37
N ILE A 830 9.53 -20.64 11.37
CA ILE A 830 9.03 -21.36 12.54
C ILE A 830 9.39 -22.84 12.43
N ALA A 831 9.62 -23.44 13.59
CA ALA A 831 9.78 -24.88 13.74
C ALA A 831 8.50 -25.45 14.33
N THR A 832 7.87 -26.40 13.64
CA THR A 832 6.59 -26.99 14.06
C THR A 832 6.66 -28.51 14.09
N VAL A 833 5.88 -29.09 15.00
CA VAL A 833 5.57 -30.54 15.05
C VAL A 833 4.06 -30.71 15.20
N PRO A 834 3.47 -31.82 14.76
CA PRO A 834 2.07 -32.12 15.07
C PRO A 834 1.92 -32.33 16.59
N ASP A 835 0.85 -31.77 17.17
CA ASP A 835 0.44 -32.07 18.55
C ASP A 835 -0.40 -33.35 18.64
N ASP A 836 -0.87 -33.70 19.84
CA ASP A 836 -1.68 -34.91 20.08
C ASP A 836 -3.03 -34.88 19.33
N GLY A 837 -3.49 -33.73 18.86
CA GLY A 837 -4.69 -33.51 18.02
C GLY A 837 -4.40 -33.43 16.54
N GLY A 838 -3.13 -33.58 16.09
CA GLY A 838 -2.73 -33.41 14.70
C GLY A 838 -2.61 -31.95 14.24
N GLN A 839 -2.77 -30.99 15.15
CA GLN A 839 -2.53 -29.56 14.88
C GLN A 839 -1.03 -29.22 14.97
N GLU A 840 -0.60 -28.20 14.23
CA GLU A 840 0.79 -27.74 14.28
C GLU A 840 1.10 -26.99 15.60
N LYS A 841 2.08 -27.48 16.36
CA LYS A 841 2.60 -26.82 17.57
C LYS A 841 3.91 -26.11 17.26
N THR A 842 3.97 -24.79 17.47
CA THR A 842 5.18 -24.00 17.31
C THR A 842 6.15 -24.24 18.46
N LEU A 843 7.39 -24.63 18.11
CA LEU A 843 8.47 -24.90 19.07
C LEU A 843 9.46 -23.74 19.19
N GLY A 844 9.64 -22.96 18.14
CA GLY A 844 10.54 -21.82 18.10
C GLY A 844 10.40 -21.04 16.82
N VAL A 845 10.98 -19.83 16.80
CA VAL A 845 11.01 -18.93 15.64
C VAL A 845 12.36 -18.24 15.54
N ALA A 846 12.94 -18.21 14.33
CA ALA A 846 14.06 -17.35 13.97
C ALA A 846 13.59 -16.37 12.89
N ARG A 847 13.82 -15.10 13.11
CA ARG A 847 13.36 -14.00 12.27
C ARG A 847 14.53 -13.14 11.84
N ALA A 848 14.53 -12.64 10.61
CA ALA A 848 15.42 -11.59 10.16
C ALA A 848 14.62 -10.51 9.44
N LEU A 849 15.00 -9.26 9.68
CA LEU A 849 14.51 -8.09 8.96
C LEU A 849 15.67 -7.49 8.19
N ALA A 850 15.56 -7.50 6.87
CA ALA A 850 16.60 -6.95 5.99
C ALA A 850 16.45 -5.43 5.83
N ASP A 851 17.60 -4.79 5.63
CA ASP A 851 17.66 -3.40 5.19
C ASP A 851 17.02 -3.26 3.80
N PRO A 852 16.52 -2.08 3.43
CA PRO A 852 15.91 -1.85 2.10
C PRO A 852 16.82 -2.22 0.93
N ASP A 853 18.14 -2.07 1.08
CA ASP A 853 19.16 -2.40 0.09
C ASP A 853 19.70 -3.83 0.22
N ASN A 854 19.15 -4.62 1.15
CA ASN A 854 19.53 -6.00 1.47
C ASN A 854 21.05 -6.19 1.76
N PHE A 855 21.73 -5.14 2.21
CA PHE A 855 23.12 -5.29 2.63
C PHE A 855 23.22 -5.97 3.98
N GLY A 856 22.47 -5.49 4.97
CA GLY A 856 22.39 -6.06 6.31
C GLY A 856 21.00 -6.59 6.62
N ALA A 857 20.96 -7.53 7.56
CA ALA A 857 19.71 -7.96 8.18
C ALA A 857 19.87 -8.08 9.70
N GLU A 858 18.89 -7.61 10.45
CA GLU A 858 18.84 -7.81 11.89
C GLU A 858 18.06 -9.07 12.21
N PHE A 859 18.63 -9.98 13.01
CA PHE A 859 17.96 -11.22 13.38
C PHE A 859 17.55 -11.28 14.85
N GLY A 860 16.63 -12.20 15.12
CA GLY A 860 16.26 -12.57 16.46
C GLY A 860 15.70 -13.99 16.50
N ILE A 861 15.98 -14.70 17.58
CA ILE A 861 15.54 -16.07 17.80
C ILE A 861 14.94 -16.22 19.18
N ILE A 862 13.89 -17.05 19.28
CA ILE A 862 13.30 -17.48 20.54
C ILE A 862 12.76 -18.89 20.38
N ILE A 863 12.97 -19.75 21.37
CA ILE A 863 12.48 -21.12 21.41
C ILE A 863 11.82 -21.42 22.75
N ARG A 864 10.96 -22.42 22.81
CA ARG A 864 10.31 -22.85 24.06
C ARG A 864 11.34 -23.11 25.16
N PRO A 865 11.06 -22.71 26.42
CA PRO A 865 11.99 -22.82 27.54
C PRO A 865 12.51 -24.26 27.75
N GLU A 866 11.62 -25.25 27.65
CA GLU A 866 11.91 -26.66 27.82
C GLU A 866 12.78 -27.27 26.74
N LEU A 867 12.94 -26.58 25.58
CA LEU A 867 13.72 -27.04 24.45
C LEU A 867 15.11 -26.38 24.36
N LYS A 868 15.48 -25.58 25.32
CA LYS A 868 16.81 -24.97 25.37
C LYS A 868 17.89 -26.01 25.52
N GLY A 869 18.96 -25.90 24.70
CA GLY A 869 20.05 -26.87 24.66
C GLY A 869 19.76 -28.13 23.82
N SER A 870 18.60 -28.21 23.16
CA SER A 870 18.20 -29.35 22.32
C SER A 870 18.76 -29.33 20.90
N GLY A 871 19.51 -28.30 20.52
CA GLY A 871 19.99 -28.07 19.15
C GLY A 871 18.99 -27.32 18.25
N LEU A 872 17.73 -27.13 18.66
CA LEU A 872 16.66 -26.48 17.86
C LEU A 872 17.05 -25.06 17.41
N GLY A 873 17.65 -24.28 18.32
CA GLY A 873 18.08 -22.92 18.00
C GLY A 873 19.14 -22.88 16.89
N ARG A 874 20.06 -23.88 16.85
CA ARG A 874 21.05 -23.99 15.78
C ARG A 874 20.37 -24.31 14.44
N ILE A 875 19.44 -25.27 14.41
CA ILE A 875 18.70 -25.67 13.20
C ILE A 875 17.97 -24.48 12.59
N LEU A 876 17.26 -23.71 13.40
CA LEU A 876 16.55 -22.50 12.96
C LEU A 876 17.49 -21.43 12.43
N MET A 877 18.61 -21.18 13.11
CA MET A 877 19.59 -20.19 12.68
C MET A 877 20.33 -20.63 11.41
N ASP A 878 20.70 -21.90 11.27
CA ASP A 878 21.31 -22.42 10.06
C ASP A 878 20.39 -22.27 8.85
N LYS A 879 19.07 -22.47 9.01
CA LYS A 879 18.09 -22.21 7.96
C LYS A 879 18.02 -20.72 7.61
N LEU A 880 17.95 -19.85 8.61
CA LEU A 880 17.91 -18.41 8.42
C LEU A 880 19.17 -17.88 7.72
N ILE A 881 20.34 -18.33 8.13
CA ILE A 881 21.64 -17.99 7.53
C ILE A 881 21.70 -18.46 6.07
N ARG A 882 21.27 -19.70 5.76
CA ARG A 882 21.20 -20.19 4.38
C ARG A 882 20.28 -19.32 3.51
N TYR A 883 19.13 -18.97 4.02
CA TYR A 883 18.19 -18.08 3.32
C TYR A 883 18.80 -16.71 3.04
N GLN A 884 19.38 -16.05 4.05
CA GLN A 884 19.97 -14.72 3.90
C GLN A 884 21.15 -14.74 2.88
N ARG A 885 21.97 -15.77 2.90
CA ARG A 885 23.01 -15.97 1.87
C ARG A 885 22.41 -16.14 0.48
N GLY A 886 21.33 -16.91 0.37
CA GLY A 886 20.63 -17.16 -0.90
C GLY A 886 20.03 -15.91 -1.55
N ILE A 887 19.58 -14.95 -0.76
CA ILE A 887 19.05 -13.67 -1.27
C ILE A 887 20.11 -12.58 -1.40
N GLY A 888 21.40 -12.90 -1.12
CA GLY A 888 22.52 -11.99 -1.33
C GLY A 888 22.79 -11.00 -0.20
N THR A 889 22.21 -11.20 0.99
CA THR A 889 22.52 -10.37 2.18
C THR A 889 24.00 -10.50 2.54
N GLN A 890 24.67 -9.37 2.82
CA GLN A 890 26.11 -9.34 3.10
C GLN A 890 26.40 -9.60 4.59
N GLN A 891 25.57 -9.06 5.48
CA GLN A 891 25.77 -9.10 6.92
C GLN A 891 24.51 -9.49 7.67
N LEU A 892 24.65 -10.31 8.71
CA LEU A 892 23.60 -10.64 9.65
C LEU A 892 23.99 -10.15 11.04
N THR A 893 23.15 -9.32 11.66
CA THR A 893 23.45 -8.64 12.94
C THR A 893 22.36 -8.91 13.98
N ALA A 894 22.69 -8.76 15.25
CA ALA A 894 21.71 -8.70 16.34
C ALA A 894 22.29 -7.93 17.52
N VAL A 895 21.43 -7.27 18.28
CA VAL A 895 21.78 -6.72 19.59
C VAL A 895 21.29 -7.66 20.68
N VAL A 896 22.16 -7.98 21.63
CA VAL A 896 21.87 -8.89 22.73
C VAL A 896 22.34 -8.30 24.04
N LEU A 897 21.64 -8.62 25.13
CA LEU A 897 22.09 -8.26 26.47
C LEU A 897 23.41 -8.98 26.79
N THR A 898 24.38 -8.29 27.41
CA THR A 898 25.68 -8.84 27.82
C THR A 898 25.56 -10.09 28.68
N GLU A 899 24.49 -10.16 29.50
CA GLU A 899 24.17 -11.29 30.36
C GLU A 899 23.56 -12.51 29.63
N ASN A 900 23.12 -12.36 28.35
CA ASN A 900 22.54 -13.46 27.56
C ASN A 900 23.61 -14.46 27.08
N ARG A 901 24.24 -15.17 28.03
CA ARG A 901 25.33 -16.11 27.77
C ARG A 901 24.94 -17.24 26.81
N ARG A 902 23.66 -17.64 26.78
CA ARG A 902 23.17 -18.72 25.89
C ARG A 902 23.17 -18.27 24.44
N MET A 903 22.65 -17.06 24.18
CA MET A 903 22.64 -16.50 22.82
C MET A 903 24.05 -16.24 22.31
N ARG A 904 24.93 -15.72 23.16
CA ARG A 904 26.34 -15.46 22.83
C ARG A 904 27.06 -16.76 22.43
N LYS A 905 26.91 -17.85 23.21
CA LYS A 905 27.49 -19.17 22.86
C LYS A 905 26.94 -19.73 21.56
N LEU A 906 25.64 -19.56 21.27
CA LEU A 906 25.05 -20.00 20.01
C LEU A 906 25.64 -19.19 18.85
N ALA A 907 25.74 -17.88 19.00
CA ALA A 907 26.31 -17.00 18.00
C ALA A 907 27.78 -17.32 17.69
N GLU A 908 28.59 -17.50 18.73
CA GLU A 908 29.98 -17.93 18.60
C GLU A 908 30.11 -19.27 17.82
N ALA A 909 29.28 -20.25 18.15
CA ALA A 909 29.25 -21.55 17.47
C ALA A 909 28.78 -21.48 16.00
N LEU A 910 28.12 -20.39 15.60
CA LEU A 910 27.67 -20.08 14.24
C LEU A 910 28.65 -19.15 13.49
N GLY A 911 29.72 -18.69 14.15
CA GLY A 911 30.75 -17.85 13.56
C GLY A 911 30.49 -16.32 13.64
N PHE A 912 29.56 -15.89 14.49
CA PHE A 912 29.38 -14.45 14.77
C PHE A 912 30.56 -13.91 15.59
N ARG A 913 30.89 -12.66 15.34
CA ARG A 913 31.81 -11.86 16.18
C ARG A 913 31.01 -10.95 17.09
N GLU A 914 31.51 -10.77 18.31
CA GLU A 914 30.96 -9.78 19.25
C GLU A 914 31.66 -8.45 19.03
N THR A 915 30.90 -7.37 18.98
CA THR A 915 31.37 -5.98 18.94
C THR A 915 30.65 -5.17 20.02
N GLU A 916 31.32 -4.15 20.55
CA GLU A 916 30.72 -3.26 21.53
C GLU A 916 29.60 -2.44 20.89
N THR A 917 28.52 -2.24 21.64
CA THR A 917 27.47 -1.32 21.21
C THR A 917 27.87 0.10 21.58
N PRO A 918 27.95 1.04 20.63
CA PRO A 918 28.30 2.41 20.96
C PRO A 918 27.38 3.01 22.03
N ASN A 919 27.98 3.53 23.13
CA ASN A 919 27.28 4.19 24.23
C ASN A 919 26.31 3.31 25.06
N ASP A 920 26.43 1.97 25.03
CA ASP A 920 25.63 1.07 25.87
C ASP A 920 26.44 -0.15 26.33
N GLU A 921 26.86 -0.14 27.56
CA GLU A 921 27.62 -1.24 28.21
C GLU A 921 26.74 -2.45 28.55
N THR A 922 25.42 -2.31 28.49
CA THR A 922 24.48 -3.39 28.85
C THR A 922 24.17 -4.33 27.69
N THR A 923 24.51 -3.92 26.46
CA THR A 923 24.29 -4.68 25.24
C THR A 923 25.58 -4.91 24.45
N LEU A 924 25.55 -5.95 23.62
CA LEU A 924 26.58 -6.29 22.63
C LEU A 924 25.94 -6.45 21.27
N GLN A 925 26.67 -6.09 20.24
CA GLN A 925 26.29 -6.37 18.86
C GLN A 925 26.95 -7.67 18.40
N LEU A 926 26.15 -8.57 17.82
CA LEU A 926 26.62 -9.77 17.11
C LEU A 926 26.67 -9.46 15.62
N LEU A 927 27.75 -9.86 14.94
CA LEU A 927 27.95 -9.64 13.51
C LEU A 927 28.44 -10.91 12.83
N LEU A 928 27.78 -11.34 11.77
CA LEU A 928 28.22 -12.41 10.88
C LEU A 928 28.31 -11.89 9.44
N GLU A 929 29.49 -11.96 8.84
CA GLU A 929 29.70 -11.73 7.42
C GLU A 929 29.21 -12.96 6.63
N LEU A 930 28.22 -12.76 5.76
CA LEU A 930 27.57 -13.86 5.02
C LEU A 930 28.26 -14.16 3.70
N GLN A 931 28.84 -13.16 3.07
CA GLN A 931 29.65 -13.33 1.86
C GLN A 931 31.11 -12.98 2.18
N GLN A 932 32.04 -13.83 1.81
CA GLN A 932 33.45 -13.44 1.85
C GLN A 932 33.64 -12.32 0.81
N PRO A 933 34.27 -11.18 1.16
CA PRO A 933 34.66 -10.20 0.16
C PRO A 933 35.45 -10.92 -0.91
N ALA A 934 35.09 -10.74 -2.19
CA ALA A 934 35.92 -11.22 -3.29
C ALA A 934 37.34 -10.71 -3.03
N ARG A 935 38.29 -11.65 -2.85
CA ARG A 935 39.71 -11.28 -2.74
C ARG A 935 40.01 -10.44 -3.98
N GLN A 936 40.27 -9.16 -3.79
CA GLN A 936 40.78 -8.32 -4.86
C GLN A 936 42.03 -9.00 -5.42
N PRO A 937 42.14 -9.16 -6.76
CA PRO A 937 43.33 -9.71 -7.39
C PRO A 937 44.52 -8.79 -7.23
#